data_3d94232cf5fbb977fe8b50e6fdd5da6d
#
_entry.id   3d94232cf5fbb977fe8b50e6fdd5da6d
#
_cell.length_a   1.000
_cell.length_b   1.000
_cell.length_c   1.000
_cell.angle_alpha   90.00
_cell.angle_beta   90.00
_cell.angle_gamma   90.00
#
_symmetry.space_group_name_H-M   'P 1'
#
loop_
_entity.id
_entity.type
_entity.pdbx_description
1 polymer ?
#
loop_
_entity_poly.entity_id
_entity_poly.type
_entity_poly.pdbx_seq_one_letter_code
_entity_poly.pdbx_strand_id
1 'polypeptide(L)'
;EECILAAYDKSSVKCPNHGDVSLAHIAPDTMFLDLGERHLIRPHSLVRGKLLGRGAFGFVFKGTCRVRGSNDTIQVAMKMLQPVQPGPNASQSAIIAYKGAQGKWDRDPLQYASKAYCTARQELNILLTLRHPHIVPLVGVCTRPLALVLDLAPFGALDATLRHYRRTGATLSPYTLQAIILQVAKAIEYLHQQHIIYRDLKSENVLVWSIPPPFHDHLEVPVHIKLADYGISRLTLPSGTKGFGGTEGFMAPEIMRYNGEEEYTEKVDCFSFGMFIYELLTLHQPFESHESVKECILEGGRPPLTHRETAYPTYMLDLMVLCWCQQPRDRPSASQIVSIASAPEFTHLYDIVSLNHSAAVTATVTAPLSLTEETGMGGEVWLACGNSRADQLVVSGRACVQYSTLSLPDCPTAACLVDGYVWLGDTAGTIHVFRVGDCGHVFSYTLDPADSTCVCALLYLTQQARVAVGLSNGRVFLVRSDASPSSHTMAEGSFVMSELGSSTVLHAITAVYYSSDSGECELWCGESNGALSIYPMRDNVVTGHEVLNHYEPIIANVDVLQVVSSHAPVYYSGRLPSVWTYVYPGCVVYQWDPITRMIVNKLDCSKLVPCSESLKSISIEEHLSPGRCQVTSLCVLDSELYIGTTWGCIVVAEQATMRPVTVFRPFQEEVSAILALRPATEGDTVLVTLGRGYRSLIRRYKDTASTPSPSSSHSHTYALL
;
A
#
# COMPACT_ATOMS: atom_id res chain seq x y z
N GLU A 1 48.53 -4.71 13.99
CA GLU A 1 48.10 -5.87 13.18
C GLU A 1 49.25 -6.85 12.94
N GLU A 2 50.39 -6.40 12.37
CA GLU A 2 51.53 -7.27 12.10
C GLU A 2 52.10 -7.96 13.35
N CYS A 3 52.12 -7.26 14.50
CA CYS A 3 52.55 -7.87 15.76
C CYS A 3 51.57 -8.92 16.29
N ILE A 4 50.26 -8.70 16.06
CA ILE A 4 49.21 -9.67 16.41
C ILE A 4 49.31 -10.88 15.50
N LEU A 5 49.45 -10.69 14.19
CA LEU A 5 49.61 -11.76 13.22
C LEU A 5 50.89 -12.56 13.46
N ALA A 6 52.03 -11.91 13.75
CA ALA A 6 53.27 -12.57 14.12
C ALA A 6 53.18 -13.33 15.48
N ALA A 7 52.27 -12.90 16.36
CA ALA A 7 52.04 -13.54 17.63
C ALA A 7 51.09 -14.75 17.52
N TYR A 8 50.32 -14.90 16.43
CA TYR A 8 49.45 -16.04 16.18
C TYR A 8 50.20 -17.34 15.91
N ASP A 9 51.46 -17.26 15.44
CA ASP A 9 52.32 -18.44 15.27
C ASP A 9 52.88 -19.01 16.58
N LYS A 10 52.60 -18.33 17.71
CA LYS A 10 53.11 -18.72 19.05
C LYS A 10 52.02 -18.59 20.08
N SER A 11 51.77 -19.60 20.88
CA SER A 11 50.76 -19.60 21.96
C SER A 11 51.06 -18.65 23.11
N SER A 12 52.26 -18.06 23.15
CA SER A 12 52.70 -17.06 24.11
C SER A 12 53.71 -16.09 23.49
N VAL A 13 53.75 -14.85 23.98
CA VAL A 13 54.71 -13.80 23.60
C VAL A 13 55.63 -13.53 24.79
N LYS A 14 56.97 -13.55 24.57
CA LYS A 14 57.94 -13.13 25.57
C LYS A 14 57.91 -11.60 25.69
N CYS A 15 57.45 -11.13 26.84
CA CYS A 15 57.55 -9.72 27.21
C CYS A 15 58.80 -9.51 28.05
N PRO A 16 59.66 -8.51 27.75
CA PRO A 16 60.89 -8.27 28.51
C PRO A 16 60.61 -7.99 29.98
N ASN A 17 59.49 -7.41 30.32
CA ASN A 17 59.14 -7.01 31.68
C ASN A 17 58.23 -7.98 32.44
N HIS A 18 57.54 -8.89 31.72
CA HIS A 18 56.50 -9.76 32.29
C HIS A 18 56.68 -11.25 31.99
N GLY A 19 57.77 -11.64 31.32
CA GLY A 19 58.00 -13.03 30.92
C GLY A 19 57.12 -13.52 29.81
N ASP A 20 56.76 -14.83 29.79
CA ASP A 20 55.86 -15.42 28.82
C ASP A 20 54.41 -15.03 29.12
N VAL A 21 53.82 -14.21 28.26
CA VAL A 21 52.42 -13.77 28.38
C VAL A 21 51.58 -14.52 27.39
N SER A 22 50.53 -15.18 27.86
CA SER A 22 49.57 -15.89 27.02
C SER A 22 48.83 -14.96 26.10
N LEU A 23 48.75 -15.29 24.82
CA LEU A 23 47.98 -14.53 23.83
C LEU A 23 46.49 -14.42 24.17
N ALA A 24 45.95 -15.40 24.86
CA ALA A 24 44.56 -15.34 25.34
C ALA A 24 44.31 -14.18 26.33
N HIS A 25 45.36 -13.63 26.95
CA HIS A 25 45.26 -12.48 27.85
C HIS A 25 45.50 -11.14 27.16
N ILE A 26 46.27 -11.11 26.07
CA ILE A 26 46.67 -9.83 25.40
C ILE A 26 45.80 -9.52 24.21
N ALA A 27 45.40 -10.50 23.42
CA ALA A 27 44.71 -10.29 22.16
C ALA A 27 43.40 -9.49 22.28
N PRO A 28 42.50 -9.70 23.28
CA PRO A 28 41.30 -8.93 23.43
C PRO A 28 41.54 -7.44 23.58
N ASP A 29 42.51 -7.08 24.42
CA ASP A 29 42.79 -5.68 24.74
C ASP A 29 43.43 -4.96 23.54
N THR A 30 44.28 -5.61 22.78
CA THR A 30 44.97 -5.01 21.62
C THR A 30 44.07 -4.83 20.41
N MET A 31 43.09 -5.71 20.19
CA MET A 31 42.18 -5.62 19.05
C MET A 31 41.18 -4.46 19.16
N PHE A 32 40.97 -3.89 20.34
CA PHE A 32 40.02 -2.85 20.62
C PHE A 32 40.62 -1.55 21.18
N LEU A 33 41.98 -1.41 21.11
CA LEU A 33 42.71 -0.23 21.59
C LEU A 33 42.29 1.09 20.88
N ASP A 34 41.84 1.02 19.65
CA ASP A 34 41.36 2.16 18.87
C ASP A 34 39.94 2.61 19.23
N LEU A 35 39.24 1.83 20.04
CA LEU A 35 37.92 2.22 20.52
C LEU A 35 38.07 3.27 21.61
N GLY A 36 37.41 4.43 21.41
CA GLY A 36 37.32 5.42 22.47
C GLY A 36 36.67 4.85 23.73
N GLU A 37 37.04 5.38 24.88
CA GLU A 37 36.49 4.92 26.18
C GLU A 37 34.96 4.86 26.25
N ARG A 38 34.26 5.64 25.42
CA ARG A 38 32.79 5.64 25.34
C ARG A 38 32.18 4.33 24.89
N HIS A 39 32.93 3.53 24.14
CA HIS A 39 32.46 2.24 23.61
C HIS A 39 32.99 1.04 24.43
N LEU A 40 33.93 1.26 25.34
CA LEU A 40 34.47 0.21 26.18
C LEU A 40 33.66 0.10 27.47
N ILE A 41 33.11 -1.08 27.71
CA ILE A 41 32.33 -1.41 28.91
C ILE A 41 33.24 -2.15 29.88
N ARG A 42 33.33 -1.61 31.11
CA ARG A 42 34.14 -2.25 32.18
C ARG A 42 33.47 -3.54 32.63
N PRO A 43 34.22 -4.64 32.85
CA PRO A 43 33.68 -5.94 33.26
C PRO A 43 32.72 -5.90 34.44
N HIS A 44 33.05 -5.10 35.46
CA HIS A 44 32.24 -4.94 36.70
C HIS A 44 30.94 -4.14 36.47
N SER A 45 30.82 -3.42 35.36
CA SER A 45 29.60 -2.69 35.00
C SER A 45 28.59 -3.55 34.25
N LEU A 46 28.94 -4.78 33.87
CA LEU A 46 28.12 -5.67 33.05
C LEU A 46 27.80 -6.94 33.85
N VAL A 47 26.52 -7.23 34.02
CA VAL A 47 26.05 -8.44 34.72
C VAL A 47 25.29 -9.30 33.73
N ARG A 48 25.74 -10.55 33.57
CA ARG A 48 25.12 -11.54 32.70
C ARG A 48 23.90 -12.16 33.39
N GLY A 49 22.78 -12.22 32.67
CA GLY A 49 21.53 -12.85 33.07
C GLY A 49 21.24 -14.14 32.33
N LYS A 50 19.95 -14.35 32.01
CA LYS A 50 19.47 -15.57 31.32
C LYS A 50 19.89 -15.63 29.86
N LEU A 51 20.03 -16.87 29.34
CA LEU A 51 20.22 -17.14 27.92
C LEU A 51 18.99 -16.68 27.13
N LEU A 52 19.22 -15.91 26.06
CA LEU A 52 18.18 -15.48 25.12
C LEU A 52 18.14 -16.33 23.86
N GLY A 53 19.32 -16.68 23.33
CA GLY A 53 19.41 -17.41 22.08
C GLY A 53 20.84 -17.77 21.70
N ARG A 54 20.99 -18.28 20.47
CA ARG A 54 22.28 -18.66 19.89
C ARG A 54 22.56 -17.74 18.69
N GLY A 55 23.70 -17.07 18.71
CA GLY A 55 24.25 -16.37 17.55
C GLY A 55 25.20 -17.24 16.73
N ALA A 56 25.69 -16.71 15.62
CA ALA A 56 26.58 -17.43 14.69
C ALA A 56 27.88 -17.96 15.36
N PHE A 57 28.42 -17.26 16.36
CA PHE A 57 29.70 -17.56 17.02
C PHE A 57 29.56 -17.90 18.50
N GLY A 58 28.39 -17.79 19.08
CA GLY A 58 28.19 -18.02 20.51
C GLY A 58 26.76 -17.83 20.94
N PHE A 59 26.61 -17.64 22.24
CA PHE A 59 25.29 -17.41 22.85
C PHE A 59 25.01 -15.93 23.05
N VAL A 60 23.74 -15.56 23.04
CA VAL A 60 23.26 -14.24 23.40
C VAL A 60 22.55 -14.34 24.76
N PHE A 61 22.98 -13.52 25.70
CA PHE A 61 22.39 -13.45 27.04
C PHE A 61 21.70 -12.12 27.28
N LYS A 62 20.63 -12.12 28.04
CA LYS A 62 20.13 -10.90 28.67
C LYS A 62 21.15 -10.46 29.71
N GLY A 63 21.40 -9.17 29.83
CA GLY A 63 22.28 -8.60 30.82
C GLY A 63 21.78 -7.26 31.32
N THR A 64 22.46 -6.74 32.33
CA THR A 64 22.30 -5.36 32.80
C THR A 64 23.66 -4.66 32.71
N CYS A 65 23.63 -3.45 32.17
CA CYS A 65 24.83 -2.61 32.07
C CYS A 65 24.61 -1.32 32.84
N ARG A 66 25.58 -0.96 33.70
CA ARG A 66 25.57 0.34 34.42
C ARG A 66 25.99 1.44 33.45
N VAL A 67 25.17 2.50 33.38
CA VAL A 67 25.46 3.65 32.54
C VAL A 67 26.66 4.40 33.10
N ARG A 68 27.60 4.77 32.26
CA ARG A 68 28.80 5.50 32.65
C ARG A 68 28.45 6.88 33.21
N GLY A 69 28.90 7.21 34.39
CA GLY A 69 28.64 8.49 35.04
C GLY A 69 27.27 8.61 35.74
N SER A 70 26.49 7.54 35.74
CA SER A 70 25.21 7.43 36.46
C SER A 70 25.16 6.15 37.28
N ASN A 71 24.28 6.09 38.27
CA ASN A 71 23.92 4.86 38.95
C ASN A 71 22.85 4.05 38.24
N ASP A 72 22.33 4.55 37.11
CA ASP A 72 21.31 3.89 36.36
C ASP A 72 21.83 2.62 35.69
N THR A 73 20.97 1.64 35.57
CA THR A 73 21.23 0.39 34.86
C THR A 73 20.27 0.23 33.73
N ILE A 74 20.78 -0.14 32.55
CA ILE A 74 19.99 -0.47 31.35
C ILE A 74 20.01 -1.97 31.11
N GLN A 75 18.91 -2.48 30.55
CA GLN A 75 18.83 -3.85 30.09
C GLN A 75 19.51 -3.96 28.72
N VAL A 76 20.35 -4.97 28.55
CA VAL A 76 21.16 -5.17 27.33
C VAL A 76 21.11 -6.61 26.85
N ALA A 77 21.43 -6.81 25.57
CA ALA A 77 21.75 -8.10 25.00
C ALA A 77 23.26 -8.25 24.88
N MET A 78 23.80 -9.33 25.43
CA MET A 78 25.23 -9.64 25.41
C MET A 78 25.48 -10.75 24.39
N LYS A 79 26.01 -10.41 23.23
CA LYS A 79 26.42 -11.37 22.19
C LYS A 79 27.83 -11.83 22.50
N MET A 80 27.94 -13.05 23.03
CA MET A 80 29.23 -13.64 23.39
C MET A 80 29.98 -14.07 22.13
N LEU A 81 31.24 -13.78 22.05
CA LEU A 81 32.13 -14.10 20.92
C LEU A 81 33.03 -15.29 21.18
N GLN A 82 32.86 -15.90 22.33
CA GLN A 82 33.57 -17.13 22.76
C GLN A 82 32.59 -18.12 23.39
N PRO A 83 32.88 -19.42 23.43
CA PRO A 83 32.04 -20.38 24.13
C PRO A 83 31.91 -20.04 25.62
N VAL A 84 30.69 -19.91 26.09
CA VAL A 84 30.36 -19.65 27.49
C VAL A 84 29.24 -20.59 27.91
N GLN A 85 29.34 -21.14 29.12
CA GLN A 85 28.29 -22.01 29.65
C GLN A 85 26.92 -21.36 29.64
N PRO A 86 25.89 -22.03 29.10
CA PRO A 86 24.56 -21.45 28.92
C PRO A 86 23.80 -21.25 30.23
N GLY A 87 24.26 -21.80 31.35
CA GLY A 87 23.65 -21.67 32.67
C GLY A 87 22.89 -22.94 33.13
N PRO A 88 22.49 -23.00 34.41
CA PRO A 88 21.97 -24.23 35.02
C PRO A 88 20.59 -24.64 34.47
N ASN A 89 19.80 -23.70 33.98
CA ASN A 89 18.46 -23.94 33.44
C ASN A 89 18.39 -23.94 31.91
N ALA A 90 19.54 -24.17 31.26
CA ALA A 90 19.60 -24.23 29.79
C ALA A 90 18.96 -25.51 29.24
N SER A 91 18.37 -25.39 28.05
CA SER A 91 17.82 -26.56 27.32
C SER A 91 18.92 -27.56 26.98
N GLN A 92 18.53 -28.83 26.82
CA GLN A 92 19.49 -29.90 26.42
C GLN A 92 20.18 -29.55 25.09
N SER A 93 19.44 -28.93 24.15
CA SER A 93 20.00 -28.49 22.86
C SER A 93 21.06 -27.38 23.04
N ALA A 94 20.88 -26.43 23.95
CA ALA A 94 21.88 -25.42 24.26
C ALA A 94 23.14 -26.01 24.90
N ILE A 95 22.99 -27.00 25.79
CA ILE A 95 24.13 -27.71 26.42
C ILE A 95 24.95 -28.49 25.37
N ILE A 96 24.26 -29.20 24.44
CA ILE A 96 24.91 -29.93 23.35
C ILE A 96 25.67 -28.95 22.43
N ALA A 97 25.04 -27.82 22.07
CA ALA A 97 25.65 -26.79 21.24
C ALA A 97 26.90 -26.17 21.91
N TYR A 98 26.82 -25.90 23.22
CA TYR A 98 27.96 -25.43 23.99
C TYR A 98 29.10 -26.43 23.96
N LYS A 99 28.84 -27.71 24.28
CA LYS A 99 29.87 -28.78 24.27
C LYS A 99 30.50 -28.91 22.89
N GLY A 100 29.73 -28.83 21.82
CA GLY A 100 30.24 -28.86 20.44
C GLY A 100 31.11 -27.64 20.10
N ALA A 101 30.72 -26.43 20.51
CA ALA A 101 31.51 -25.22 20.32
C ALA A 101 32.78 -25.22 21.16
N GLN A 102 32.67 -25.63 22.42
CA GLN A 102 33.82 -25.79 23.33
C GLN A 102 34.83 -26.82 22.80
N GLY A 103 34.34 -27.98 22.33
CA GLY A 103 35.22 -29.01 21.78
C GLY A 103 35.95 -28.62 20.48
N LYS A 104 35.37 -27.72 19.69
CA LYS A 104 36.04 -27.09 18.54
C LYS A 104 37.11 -26.11 19.01
N TRP A 105 36.74 -25.26 19.96
CA TRP A 105 37.66 -24.28 20.56
C TRP A 105 38.87 -24.96 21.25
N ASP A 106 38.63 -26.05 21.99
CA ASP A 106 39.69 -26.80 22.69
C ASP A 106 40.64 -27.52 21.72
N ARG A 107 40.17 -27.91 20.54
CA ARG A 107 41.02 -28.57 19.51
C ARG A 107 41.98 -27.61 18.82
N ASP A 108 41.54 -26.40 18.52
CA ASP A 108 42.37 -25.36 17.89
C ASP A 108 41.95 -23.99 18.42
N PRO A 109 42.40 -23.65 19.66
CA PRO A 109 42.04 -22.42 20.32
C PRO A 109 42.42 -21.19 19.51
N LEU A 110 43.56 -21.21 18.83
CA LEU A 110 44.09 -20.09 18.09
C LEU A 110 43.27 -19.79 16.86
N GLN A 111 42.92 -20.80 16.05
CA GLN A 111 42.10 -20.62 14.86
C GLN A 111 40.71 -20.10 15.21
N TYR A 112 40.05 -20.69 16.20
CA TYR A 112 38.69 -20.29 16.59
C TYR A 112 38.64 -18.93 17.28
N ALA A 113 39.65 -18.63 18.13
CA ALA A 113 39.77 -17.29 18.72
C ALA A 113 40.01 -16.23 17.67
N SER A 114 40.93 -16.45 16.72
CA SER A 114 41.20 -15.54 15.61
C SER A 114 39.94 -15.25 14.79
N LYS A 115 39.24 -16.33 14.41
CA LYS A 115 37.99 -16.20 13.65
C LYS A 115 36.93 -15.41 14.41
N ALA A 116 36.76 -15.68 15.71
CA ALA A 116 35.82 -14.98 16.54
C ALA A 116 36.14 -13.48 16.65
N TYR A 117 37.41 -13.13 16.87
CA TYR A 117 37.87 -11.75 16.96
C TYR A 117 37.74 -11.03 15.62
N CYS A 118 38.13 -11.62 14.50
CA CYS A 118 37.99 -11.01 13.17
C CYS A 118 36.52 -10.70 12.86
N THR A 119 35.66 -11.66 13.16
CA THR A 119 34.20 -11.47 12.95
C THR A 119 33.65 -10.41 13.88
N ALA A 120 34.02 -10.40 15.17
CA ALA A 120 33.63 -9.38 16.12
C ALA A 120 34.08 -8.00 15.68
N ARG A 121 35.33 -7.90 15.19
CA ARG A 121 35.85 -6.62 14.71
C ARG A 121 35.14 -6.11 13.47
N GLN A 122 34.82 -7.00 12.53
CA GLN A 122 34.07 -6.66 11.34
C GLN A 122 32.66 -6.14 11.69
N GLU A 123 31.94 -6.87 12.52
CA GLU A 123 30.61 -6.48 13.00
C GLU A 123 30.65 -5.15 13.77
N LEU A 124 31.66 -5.00 14.62
CA LEU A 124 31.87 -3.76 15.40
C LEU A 124 32.13 -2.54 14.50
N ASN A 125 33.02 -2.68 13.50
CA ASN A 125 33.33 -1.59 12.56
C ASN A 125 32.09 -1.13 11.83
N ILE A 126 31.18 -2.04 11.44
CA ILE A 126 29.91 -1.73 10.83
C ILE A 126 29.01 -1.02 11.85
N LEU A 127 28.79 -1.58 13.04
CA LEU A 127 27.91 -1.03 14.07
C LEU A 127 28.33 0.37 14.58
N LEU A 128 29.64 0.66 14.62
CA LEU A 128 30.14 1.97 15.01
C LEU A 128 29.75 3.10 14.06
N THR A 129 29.54 2.80 12.78
CA THR A 129 29.19 3.79 11.75
C THR A 129 27.68 3.95 11.57
N LEU A 130 26.88 2.97 12.00
CA LEU A 130 25.43 2.96 11.76
C LEU A 130 24.67 3.81 12.79
N ARG A 131 23.74 4.65 12.28
CA ARG A 131 22.80 5.44 13.06
C ARG A 131 21.46 5.48 12.33
N HIS A 132 20.55 4.57 12.70
CA HIS A 132 19.24 4.48 12.06
C HIS A 132 18.20 3.94 13.05
N PRO A 133 16.92 4.42 13.02
CA PRO A 133 15.88 4.00 13.99
C PRO A 133 15.56 2.51 13.91
N HIS A 134 15.74 1.88 12.75
CA HIS A 134 15.46 0.45 12.51
C HIS A 134 16.72 -0.41 12.41
N ILE A 135 17.80 0.00 13.04
CA ILE A 135 19.03 -0.76 13.24
C ILE A 135 19.29 -0.85 14.74
N VAL A 136 19.65 -2.04 15.22
CA VAL A 136 19.95 -2.27 16.63
C VAL A 136 21.17 -1.43 17.05
N PRO A 137 21.06 -0.54 18.04
CA PRO A 137 22.17 0.29 18.45
C PRO A 137 23.20 -0.51 19.26
N LEU A 138 24.48 -0.23 19.01
CA LEU A 138 25.58 -0.70 19.80
C LEU A 138 25.65 0.11 21.11
N VAL A 139 25.61 -0.58 22.24
CA VAL A 139 25.88 0.00 23.58
C VAL A 139 27.39 0.06 23.83
N GLY A 140 28.10 -1.00 23.48
CA GLY A 140 29.56 -1.04 23.60
C GLY A 140 30.14 -2.44 23.49
N VAL A 141 31.40 -2.57 23.84
CA VAL A 141 32.18 -3.82 23.84
C VAL A 141 32.73 -4.06 25.22
N CYS A 142 32.58 -5.30 25.71
CA CYS A 142 33.27 -5.79 26.89
C CYS A 142 34.37 -6.77 26.44
N THR A 143 35.60 -6.56 26.94
CA THR A 143 36.75 -7.42 26.58
C THR A 143 36.86 -8.63 27.48
N ARG A 144 36.26 -8.60 28.68
CA ARG A 144 36.29 -9.71 29.69
C ARG A 144 34.95 -9.83 30.41
N PRO A 145 34.04 -10.73 29.99
CA PRO A 145 34.15 -11.66 28.85
C PRO A 145 34.03 -10.92 27.53
N LEU A 146 34.63 -11.46 26.45
CA LEU A 146 34.53 -10.84 25.13
C LEU A 146 33.10 -10.91 24.61
N ALA A 147 32.45 -9.74 24.57
CA ALA A 147 31.06 -9.63 24.15
C ALA A 147 30.78 -8.29 23.47
N LEU A 148 29.97 -8.32 22.42
CA LEU A 148 29.26 -7.15 21.92
C LEU A 148 28.02 -6.93 22.76
N VAL A 149 27.85 -5.70 23.23
CA VAL A 149 26.72 -5.29 24.07
C VAL A 149 25.81 -4.40 23.25
N LEU A 150 24.60 -4.88 23.05
CA LEU A 150 23.58 -4.27 22.17
C LEU A 150 22.36 -3.88 23.01
N ASP A 151 21.52 -3.01 22.47
CA ASP A 151 20.22 -2.72 23.06
C ASP A 151 19.35 -3.99 23.09
N LEU A 152 18.56 -4.15 24.16
CA LEU A 152 17.74 -5.34 24.36
C LEU A 152 16.35 -5.17 23.75
N ALA A 153 16.00 -6.00 22.78
CA ALA A 153 14.64 -6.09 22.27
C ALA A 153 13.71 -6.76 23.31
N PRO A 154 12.65 -6.06 23.76
CA PRO A 154 11.76 -6.59 24.78
C PRO A 154 11.05 -7.89 24.38
N PHE A 155 10.71 -8.04 23.10
CA PHE A 155 9.98 -9.19 22.57
C PHE A 155 10.85 -10.19 21.80
N GLY A 156 12.17 -9.97 21.75
CA GLY A 156 13.09 -10.87 21.08
C GLY A 156 13.04 -10.78 19.55
N ALA A 157 13.29 -11.90 18.87
CA ALA A 157 13.30 -11.97 17.42
C ALA A 157 11.89 -12.15 16.83
N LEU A 158 11.68 -11.61 15.63
CA LEU A 158 10.39 -11.63 14.92
C LEU A 158 9.91 -13.06 14.61
N ASP A 159 10.83 -14.01 14.36
CA ASP A 159 10.49 -15.42 14.12
C ASP A 159 9.70 -16.05 15.29
N ALA A 160 9.99 -15.66 16.53
CA ALA A 160 9.24 -16.12 17.70
C ALA A 160 7.81 -15.54 17.71
N THR A 161 7.65 -14.30 17.27
CA THR A 161 6.34 -13.67 17.08
C THR A 161 5.56 -14.36 15.96
N LEU A 162 6.18 -14.60 14.79
CA LEU A 162 5.52 -15.30 13.68
C LEU A 162 5.07 -16.71 14.09
N ARG A 163 5.90 -17.46 14.83
CA ARG A 163 5.49 -18.75 15.40
C ARG A 163 4.33 -18.63 16.40
N HIS A 164 4.24 -17.53 17.14
CA HIS A 164 3.11 -17.29 18.03
C HIS A 164 1.81 -17.05 17.25
N TYR A 165 1.86 -16.19 16.23
CA TYR A 165 0.73 -15.95 15.31
C TYR A 165 0.28 -17.26 14.65
N ARG A 166 1.20 -18.07 14.12
CA ARG A 166 0.89 -19.38 13.51
C ARG A 166 0.18 -20.32 14.49
N ARG A 167 0.66 -20.41 15.73
CA ARG A 167 0.06 -21.30 16.76
C ARG A 167 -1.34 -20.86 17.18
N THR A 168 -1.65 -19.59 17.13
CA THR A 168 -2.98 -19.05 17.47
C THR A 168 -3.93 -19.06 16.27
N GLY A 169 -3.46 -19.37 15.07
CA GLY A 169 -4.23 -19.30 13.83
C GLY A 169 -4.48 -17.89 13.33
N ALA A 170 -3.86 -16.87 13.96
CA ALA A 170 -3.95 -15.49 13.53
C ALA A 170 -3.07 -15.22 12.30
N THR A 171 -3.39 -14.16 11.56
CA THR A 171 -2.59 -13.62 10.47
C THR A 171 -2.15 -12.20 10.80
N LEU A 172 -1.06 -11.75 10.20
CA LEU A 172 -0.68 -10.35 10.26
C LEU A 172 -1.64 -9.52 9.40
N SER A 173 -2.12 -8.39 9.93
CA SER A 173 -2.93 -7.47 9.14
C SER A 173 -2.09 -6.81 8.04
N PRO A 174 -2.69 -6.36 6.92
CA PRO A 174 -1.96 -5.66 5.87
C PRO A 174 -1.17 -4.46 6.37
N TYR A 175 -1.68 -3.73 7.35
CA TYR A 175 -1.00 -2.58 7.95
C TYR A 175 0.19 -2.99 8.82
N THR A 176 0.05 -4.06 9.60
CA THR A 176 1.18 -4.63 10.37
C THR A 176 2.28 -5.12 9.43
N LEU A 177 1.91 -5.81 8.34
CA LEU A 177 2.82 -6.24 7.29
C LEU A 177 3.53 -5.05 6.64
N GLN A 178 2.79 -4.02 6.24
CA GLN A 178 3.36 -2.80 5.66
C GLN A 178 4.36 -2.16 6.62
N ALA A 179 4.03 -2.03 7.90
CA ALA A 179 4.91 -1.42 8.89
C ALA A 179 6.22 -2.22 9.05
N ILE A 180 6.15 -3.55 9.11
CA ILE A 180 7.34 -4.41 9.17
C ILE A 180 8.18 -4.26 7.89
N ILE A 181 7.55 -4.43 6.73
CA ILE A 181 8.20 -4.37 5.42
C ILE A 181 8.89 -3.00 5.24
N LEU A 182 8.19 -1.91 5.53
CA LEU A 182 8.70 -0.55 5.35
C LEU A 182 9.87 -0.24 6.29
N GLN A 183 9.80 -0.66 7.56
CA GLN A 183 10.87 -0.44 8.52
C GLN A 183 12.15 -1.22 8.17
N VAL A 184 12.01 -2.50 7.75
CA VAL A 184 13.14 -3.30 7.27
C VAL A 184 13.69 -2.74 5.96
N ALA A 185 12.83 -2.34 5.00
CA ALA A 185 13.26 -1.72 3.75
C ALA A 185 14.09 -0.46 3.98
N LYS A 186 13.66 0.42 4.90
CA LYS A 186 14.42 1.62 5.28
C LYS A 186 15.78 1.30 5.92
N ALA A 187 15.85 0.23 6.72
CA ALA A 187 17.13 -0.24 7.27
C ALA A 187 18.07 -0.74 6.18
N ILE A 188 17.58 -1.56 5.24
CA ILE A 188 18.36 -2.07 4.11
C ILE A 188 18.77 -0.93 3.16
N GLU A 189 17.86 0.01 2.86
CA GLU A 189 18.17 1.21 2.06
C GLU A 189 19.31 2.00 2.67
N TYR A 190 19.26 2.26 3.99
CA TYR A 190 20.31 2.95 4.70
C TYR A 190 21.66 2.20 4.64
N LEU A 191 21.66 0.86 4.79
CA LEU A 191 22.86 0.04 4.65
C LEU A 191 23.46 0.15 3.25
N HIS A 192 22.64 0.06 2.20
CA HIS A 192 23.07 0.18 0.81
C HIS A 192 23.64 1.58 0.50
N GLN A 193 23.08 2.65 1.08
CA GLN A 193 23.62 4.02 0.99
C GLN A 193 24.99 4.14 1.69
N GLN A 194 25.27 3.31 2.69
CA GLN A 194 26.58 3.20 3.35
C GLN A 194 27.50 2.18 2.67
N HIS A 195 27.15 1.68 1.49
CA HIS A 195 27.88 0.63 0.76
C HIS A 195 28.05 -0.65 1.54
N ILE A 196 27.06 -1.03 2.33
CA ILE A 196 27.03 -2.28 3.11
C ILE A 196 25.98 -3.21 2.53
N ILE A 197 26.38 -4.44 2.16
CA ILE A 197 25.48 -5.53 1.81
C ILE A 197 25.24 -6.36 3.09
N TYR A 198 23.96 -6.56 3.44
CA TYR A 198 23.57 -7.20 4.70
C TYR A 198 23.72 -8.73 4.68
N ARG A 199 23.19 -9.39 3.65
CA ARG A 199 23.38 -10.83 3.29
C ARG A 199 22.62 -11.87 4.11
N ASP A 200 22.02 -11.53 5.24
CA ASP A 200 21.32 -12.51 6.11
C ASP A 200 19.94 -12.00 6.57
N LEU A 201 19.17 -11.46 5.65
CA LEU A 201 17.81 -10.98 5.95
C LEU A 201 16.85 -12.18 6.11
N LYS A 202 16.30 -12.30 7.32
CA LYS A 202 15.30 -13.29 7.75
C LYS A 202 14.67 -12.82 9.07
N SER A 203 13.53 -13.40 9.45
CA SER A 203 12.82 -13.00 10.67
C SER A 203 13.62 -13.21 11.97
N GLU A 204 14.55 -14.16 12.01
CA GLU A 204 15.44 -14.40 13.16
C GLU A 204 16.37 -13.21 13.44
N ASN A 205 16.71 -12.41 12.42
CA ASN A 205 17.62 -11.26 12.52
C ASN A 205 16.86 -9.92 12.61
N VAL A 206 15.55 -9.93 12.65
CA VAL A 206 14.69 -8.76 12.91
C VAL A 206 14.20 -8.83 14.34
N LEU A 207 14.56 -7.84 15.16
CA LEU A 207 14.21 -7.80 16.58
C LEU A 207 13.02 -6.89 16.83
N VAL A 208 12.19 -7.22 17.83
CA VAL A 208 10.88 -6.60 18.08
C VAL A 208 10.91 -5.79 19.38
N TRP A 209 10.66 -4.47 19.24
CA TRP A 209 10.41 -3.56 20.36
C TRP A 209 8.93 -3.43 20.68
N SER A 210 8.09 -3.44 19.63
CA SER A 210 6.64 -3.37 19.76
C SER A 210 6.00 -4.00 18.51
N ILE A 211 4.95 -4.77 18.70
CA ILE A 211 4.13 -5.36 17.63
C ILE A 211 2.75 -5.71 18.22
N PRO A 212 1.64 -5.55 17.48
CA PRO A 212 0.32 -5.99 17.94
C PRO A 212 0.33 -7.47 18.31
N PRO A 213 -0.29 -7.87 19.41
CA PRO A 213 -0.51 -9.31 19.67
C PRO A 213 -1.56 -9.89 18.69
N PRO A 214 -1.63 -11.23 18.54
CA PRO A 214 -2.64 -11.86 17.72
C PRO A 214 -4.05 -11.35 17.98
N PHE A 215 -4.83 -11.11 16.94
CA PHE A 215 -6.22 -10.62 16.98
C PHE A 215 -6.43 -9.18 17.50
N HIS A 216 -5.36 -8.38 17.64
CA HIS A 216 -5.45 -6.97 18.01
C HIS A 216 -5.12 -6.08 16.81
N ASP A 217 -5.64 -4.85 16.82
CA ASP A 217 -5.42 -3.89 15.76
C ASP A 217 -4.03 -3.21 15.90
N HIS A 218 -3.43 -2.88 14.76
CA HIS A 218 -2.22 -2.09 14.66
C HIS A 218 -2.39 -0.64 15.19
N LEU A 219 -3.63 -0.13 15.23
CA LEU A 219 -3.93 1.20 15.77
C LEU A 219 -3.71 1.28 17.29
N GLU A 220 -3.90 0.15 18.00
CA GLU A 220 -3.71 0.08 19.45
C GLU A 220 -2.24 -0.04 19.83
N VAL A 221 -1.46 -0.78 19.03
CA VAL A 221 -0.05 -1.07 19.30
C VAL A 221 0.79 -0.83 18.04
N PRO A 222 1.62 0.22 18.00
CA PRO A 222 2.46 0.51 16.84
C PRO A 222 3.54 -0.55 16.67
N VAL A 223 3.88 -0.86 15.43
CA VAL A 223 5.00 -1.74 15.10
C VAL A 223 6.32 -0.97 15.25
N HIS A 224 7.27 -1.53 15.99
CA HIS A 224 8.63 -1.04 16.06
C HIS A 224 9.61 -2.20 16.06
N ILE A 225 10.39 -2.32 15.00
CA ILE A 225 11.37 -3.37 14.80
C ILE A 225 12.73 -2.79 14.41
N LYS A 226 13.77 -3.57 14.63
CA LYS A 226 15.14 -3.21 14.22
C LYS A 226 15.89 -4.42 13.68
N LEU A 227 16.72 -4.18 12.66
CA LEU A 227 17.59 -5.16 12.04
C LEU A 227 18.83 -5.38 12.90
N ALA A 228 19.24 -6.63 13.07
CA ALA A 228 20.36 -7.07 13.90
C ALA A 228 21.28 -8.05 13.17
N ASP A 229 22.36 -8.45 13.81
CA ASP A 229 23.35 -9.43 13.36
C ASP A 229 24.05 -9.09 12.03
N TYR A 230 25.15 -8.36 12.13
CA TYR A 230 25.99 -7.93 10.99
C TYR A 230 27.23 -8.81 10.81
N GLY A 231 27.26 -10.00 11.42
CA GLY A 231 28.44 -10.88 11.45
C GLY A 231 28.91 -11.37 10.09
N ILE A 232 28.05 -11.38 9.08
CA ILE A 232 28.39 -11.74 7.70
C ILE A 232 28.22 -10.61 6.68
N SER A 233 27.82 -9.41 7.14
CA SER A 233 27.69 -8.24 6.29
C SER A 233 29.03 -7.80 5.70
N ARG A 234 29.01 -7.19 4.53
CA ARG A 234 30.21 -6.79 3.78
C ARG A 234 30.12 -5.33 3.33
N LEU A 235 31.25 -4.63 3.45
CA LEU A 235 31.48 -3.42 2.67
C LEU A 235 31.65 -3.81 1.20
N THR A 236 31.02 -3.06 0.31
CA THR A 236 31.08 -3.30 -1.14
C THR A 236 31.81 -2.17 -1.86
N LEU A 237 32.48 -2.54 -2.93
CA LEU A 237 33.02 -1.59 -3.92
C LEU A 237 31.93 -1.35 -5.00
N PRO A 238 32.08 -0.31 -5.84
CA PRO A 238 31.18 -0.09 -6.97
C PRO A 238 31.06 -1.28 -7.94
N SER A 239 32.11 -2.11 -8.04
CA SER A 239 32.12 -3.36 -8.83
C SER A 239 31.36 -4.51 -8.17
N GLY A 240 31.03 -4.43 -6.88
CA GLY A 240 30.44 -5.51 -6.10
C GLY A 240 31.36 -6.06 -5.02
N THR A 241 30.99 -7.21 -4.44
CA THR A 241 31.76 -7.94 -3.43
C THR A 241 31.72 -9.44 -3.71
N LYS A 242 32.61 -10.20 -3.04
CA LYS A 242 32.68 -11.66 -3.14
C LYS A 242 32.52 -12.32 -1.78
N GLY A 243 32.24 -13.59 -1.77
CA GLY A 243 32.20 -14.45 -0.60
C GLY A 243 30.88 -15.18 -0.41
N PHE A 244 30.98 -16.47 -0.08
CA PHE A 244 29.81 -17.29 0.23
C PHE A 244 29.30 -16.99 1.64
N GLY A 245 27.99 -16.89 1.81
CA GLY A 245 27.35 -16.71 3.11
C GLY A 245 25.89 -16.28 2.97
N GLY A 246 25.14 -16.54 4.00
CA GLY A 246 23.69 -16.33 4.09
C GLY A 246 23.00 -17.61 4.59
N THR A 247 21.68 -17.54 4.71
CA THR A 247 20.83 -18.65 5.11
C THR A 247 20.21 -19.30 3.87
N GLU A 248 20.37 -20.62 3.74
CA GLU A 248 19.70 -21.37 2.66
C GLU A 248 18.21 -21.08 2.65
N GLY A 249 17.59 -20.97 1.52
CA GLY A 249 16.18 -20.51 1.38
C GLY A 249 16.01 -19.00 1.24
N PHE A 250 16.90 -18.20 1.83
CA PHE A 250 16.91 -16.73 1.68
C PHE A 250 18.01 -16.23 0.76
N MET A 251 19.00 -17.07 0.48
CA MET A 251 20.20 -16.72 -0.29
C MET A 251 19.88 -16.57 -1.78
N ALA A 252 20.42 -15.53 -2.40
CA ALA A 252 20.24 -15.26 -3.82
C ALA A 252 20.96 -16.29 -4.71
N PRO A 253 20.39 -16.64 -5.89
CA PRO A 253 20.93 -17.67 -6.78
C PRO A 253 22.33 -17.37 -7.29
N GLU A 254 22.72 -16.10 -7.48
CA GLU A 254 24.06 -15.72 -7.91
C GLU A 254 25.14 -16.04 -6.86
N ILE A 255 24.82 -15.96 -5.56
CA ILE A 255 25.75 -16.40 -4.50
C ILE A 255 25.89 -17.91 -4.53
N MET A 256 24.78 -18.66 -4.70
CA MET A 256 24.78 -20.13 -4.69
C MET A 256 25.49 -20.75 -5.91
N ARG A 257 25.26 -20.15 -7.10
CA ARG A 257 25.77 -20.69 -8.39
C ARG A 257 27.29 -20.78 -8.43
N TYR A 258 27.95 -19.75 -7.94
CA TYR A 258 29.41 -19.62 -7.99
C TYR A 258 30.06 -19.76 -6.63
N ASN A 259 29.36 -20.26 -5.63
CA ASN A 259 29.83 -20.38 -4.25
C ASN A 259 30.48 -19.09 -3.70
N GLY A 260 29.98 -17.91 -4.15
CA GLY A 260 30.50 -16.61 -3.76
C GLY A 260 31.86 -16.24 -4.38
N GLU A 261 32.34 -16.95 -5.40
CA GLU A 261 33.61 -16.66 -6.08
C GLU A 261 33.48 -15.53 -7.10
N GLU A 262 32.28 -15.32 -7.68
CA GLU A 262 31.97 -14.19 -8.55
C GLU A 262 31.44 -12.97 -7.77
N GLU A 263 31.62 -11.80 -8.36
CA GLU A 263 31.15 -10.55 -7.78
C GLU A 263 29.62 -10.44 -7.86
N TYR A 264 29.01 -10.00 -6.76
CA TYR A 264 27.57 -9.71 -6.67
C TYR A 264 27.36 -8.34 -6.01
N THR A 265 26.19 -7.77 -6.22
CA THR A 265 25.81 -6.44 -5.74
C THR A 265 24.80 -6.54 -4.57
N GLU A 266 24.37 -5.39 -4.07
CA GLU A 266 23.31 -5.24 -3.06
C GLU A 266 21.97 -5.89 -3.46
N LYS A 267 21.79 -6.25 -4.74
CA LYS A 267 20.59 -6.95 -5.23
C LYS A 267 20.38 -8.33 -4.60
N VAL A 268 21.40 -8.89 -3.96
CA VAL A 268 21.26 -10.14 -3.17
C VAL A 268 20.37 -9.94 -1.95
N ASP A 269 20.44 -8.76 -1.30
CA ASP A 269 19.57 -8.41 -0.18
C ASP A 269 18.12 -8.22 -0.64
N CYS A 270 17.93 -7.69 -1.87
CA CYS A 270 16.59 -7.56 -2.45
C CYS A 270 15.94 -8.93 -2.71
N PHE A 271 16.73 -9.95 -3.11
CA PHE A 271 16.24 -11.33 -3.22
C PHE A 271 15.81 -11.88 -1.85
N SER A 272 16.68 -11.75 -0.85
CA SER A 272 16.36 -12.17 0.52
C SER A 272 15.12 -11.43 1.06
N PHE A 273 14.92 -10.18 0.64
CA PHE A 273 13.75 -9.39 0.99
C PHE A 273 12.44 -10.00 0.45
N GLY A 274 12.44 -10.53 -0.78
CA GLY A 274 11.31 -11.28 -1.34
C GLY A 274 10.98 -12.53 -0.53
N MET A 275 12.00 -13.29 -0.11
CA MET A 275 11.82 -14.45 0.76
C MET A 275 11.35 -14.06 2.16
N PHE A 276 11.79 -12.93 2.68
CA PHE A 276 11.32 -12.37 3.94
C PHE A 276 9.85 -11.96 3.89
N ILE A 277 9.39 -11.33 2.79
CA ILE A 277 7.95 -11.06 2.60
C ILE A 277 7.16 -12.38 2.59
N TYR A 278 7.63 -13.41 1.89
CA TYR A 278 7.00 -14.73 1.91
C TYR A 278 6.86 -15.27 3.34
N GLU A 279 7.93 -15.20 4.14
CA GLU A 279 7.91 -15.64 5.54
C GLU A 279 6.87 -14.87 6.38
N LEU A 280 6.72 -13.57 6.14
CA LEU A 280 5.71 -12.75 6.83
C LEU A 280 4.27 -13.13 6.43
N LEU A 281 4.02 -13.37 5.13
CA LEU A 281 2.68 -13.69 4.63
C LEU A 281 2.22 -15.08 5.05
N THR A 282 3.13 -16.05 5.00
CA THR A 282 2.82 -17.47 5.26
C THR A 282 3.00 -17.86 6.73
N LEU A 283 3.77 -17.08 7.50
CA LEU A 283 4.24 -17.41 8.86
C LEU A 283 5.12 -18.68 8.89
N HIS A 284 5.66 -19.10 7.73
CA HIS A 284 6.53 -20.24 7.53
C HIS A 284 7.85 -19.81 6.90
N GLN A 285 8.92 -20.51 7.20
CA GLN A 285 10.19 -20.30 6.50
C GLN A 285 10.09 -20.72 5.03
N PRO A 286 10.77 -20.00 4.12
CA PRO A 286 10.83 -20.42 2.72
C PRO A 286 11.38 -21.83 2.59
N PHE A 287 10.71 -22.65 1.76
CA PHE A 287 11.09 -24.04 1.49
C PHE A 287 11.11 -24.96 2.74
N GLU A 288 10.31 -24.67 3.77
CA GLU A 288 10.16 -25.55 4.94
C GLU A 288 9.83 -26.98 4.45
N SER A 289 10.67 -27.95 4.84
CA SER A 289 10.57 -29.37 4.46
C SER A 289 10.93 -29.71 2.99
N HIS A 290 11.56 -28.84 2.24
CA HIS A 290 12.07 -29.13 0.90
C HIS A 290 13.49 -29.73 0.96
N GLU A 291 13.73 -30.86 0.28
CA GLU A 291 15.00 -31.59 0.40
C GLU A 291 16.16 -30.95 -0.37
N SER A 292 15.88 -30.24 -1.48
CA SER A 292 16.89 -29.69 -2.41
C SER A 292 16.64 -28.21 -2.68
N VAL A 293 16.77 -27.38 -1.63
CA VAL A 293 16.48 -25.94 -1.70
C VAL A 293 17.39 -25.21 -2.69
N LYS A 294 18.69 -25.52 -2.66
CA LYS A 294 19.67 -24.88 -3.54
C LYS A 294 19.36 -25.12 -5.01
N GLU A 295 19.13 -26.39 -5.40
CA GLU A 295 18.82 -26.78 -6.77
C GLU A 295 17.51 -26.11 -7.24
N CYS A 296 16.48 -26.14 -6.39
CA CYS A 296 15.19 -25.51 -6.69
C CYS A 296 15.35 -24.00 -6.99
N ILE A 297 16.07 -23.25 -6.16
CA ILE A 297 16.32 -21.81 -6.37
C ILE A 297 17.13 -21.57 -7.65
N LEU A 298 18.15 -22.39 -7.91
CA LEU A 298 19.00 -22.27 -9.11
C LEU A 298 18.22 -22.50 -10.41
N GLU A 299 17.26 -23.42 -10.39
CA GLU A 299 16.34 -23.70 -11.51
C GLU A 299 15.21 -22.68 -11.66
N GLY A 300 15.11 -21.71 -10.75
CA GLY A 300 14.08 -20.66 -10.77
C GLY A 300 12.84 -20.99 -9.95
N GLY A 301 12.82 -22.10 -9.23
CA GLY A 301 11.73 -22.48 -8.33
C GLY A 301 11.60 -21.50 -7.16
N ARG A 302 10.37 -21.35 -6.67
CA ARG A 302 10.01 -20.49 -5.53
C ARG A 302 9.04 -21.24 -4.61
N PRO A 303 8.99 -20.89 -3.32
CA PRO A 303 8.04 -21.53 -2.41
C PRO A 303 6.59 -21.18 -2.82
N PRO A 304 5.65 -22.15 -2.75
CA PRO A 304 4.27 -21.95 -3.19
C PRO A 304 3.47 -21.11 -2.20
N LEU A 305 2.48 -20.37 -2.72
CA LEU A 305 1.44 -19.70 -1.94
C LEU A 305 0.13 -20.50 -1.99
N THR A 306 -0.66 -20.43 -0.93
CA THR A 306 -2.02 -20.98 -0.87
C THR A 306 -3.06 -19.89 -1.13
N HIS A 307 -4.34 -20.27 -1.23
CA HIS A 307 -5.45 -19.31 -1.37
C HIS A 307 -5.51 -18.29 -0.22
N ARG A 308 -5.02 -18.66 0.96
CA ARG A 308 -5.00 -17.76 2.12
C ARG A 308 -4.06 -16.57 1.91
N GLU A 309 -2.87 -16.83 1.39
CA GLU A 309 -1.86 -15.79 1.14
C GLU A 309 -2.21 -14.96 -0.10
N THR A 310 -2.86 -15.55 -1.10
CA THR A 310 -3.30 -14.81 -2.29
C THR A 310 -4.42 -13.80 -2.01
N ALA A 311 -5.04 -13.84 -0.82
CA ALA A 311 -6.01 -12.84 -0.38
C ALA A 311 -5.39 -11.53 0.16
N TYR A 312 -4.07 -11.45 0.28
CA TYR A 312 -3.40 -10.20 0.63
C TYR A 312 -3.42 -9.19 -0.52
N PRO A 313 -3.25 -7.87 -0.24
CA PRO A 313 -3.22 -6.84 -1.27
C PRO A 313 -2.25 -7.14 -2.40
N THR A 314 -2.69 -6.89 -3.62
CA THR A 314 -1.96 -7.30 -4.84
C THR A 314 -0.55 -6.73 -4.92
N TYR A 315 -0.34 -5.49 -4.47
CA TYR A 315 0.99 -4.87 -4.50
C TYR A 315 1.98 -5.51 -3.51
N MET A 316 1.52 -6.09 -2.40
CA MET A 316 2.39 -6.87 -1.51
C MET A 316 2.91 -8.12 -2.20
N LEU A 317 2.02 -8.83 -2.90
CA LEU A 317 2.36 -10.02 -3.67
C LEU A 317 3.27 -9.67 -4.86
N ASP A 318 2.96 -8.61 -5.58
CA ASP A 318 3.79 -8.11 -6.68
C ASP A 318 5.20 -7.74 -6.22
N LEU A 319 5.33 -7.03 -5.09
CA LEU A 319 6.63 -6.67 -4.52
C LEU A 319 7.45 -7.91 -4.16
N MET A 320 6.84 -8.91 -3.53
CA MET A 320 7.48 -10.18 -3.22
C MET A 320 8.03 -10.85 -4.50
N VAL A 321 7.20 -10.94 -5.54
CA VAL A 321 7.57 -11.57 -6.82
C VAL A 321 8.69 -10.79 -7.53
N LEU A 322 8.65 -9.46 -7.49
CA LEU A 322 9.71 -8.63 -8.05
C LEU A 322 11.03 -8.82 -7.32
N CYS A 323 10.99 -8.84 -5.99
CA CYS A 323 12.20 -8.96 -5.18
C CYS A 323 12.93 -10.28 -5.43
N TRP A 324 12.24 -11.40 -5.55
CA TRP A 324 12.85 -12.72 -5.75
C TRP A 324 13.07 -13.10 -7.23
N CYS A 325 13.05 -12.13 -8.16
CA CYS A 325 13.39 -12.39 -9.56
C CYS A 325 14.75 -13.11 -9.68
N GLN A 326 14.85 -14.00 -10.70
CA GLN A 326 16.07 -14.79 -10.91
C GLN A 326 17.26 -13.90 -11.28
N GLN A 327 17.03 -12.91 -12.15
CA GLN A 327 18.08 -11.99 -12.56
C GLN A 327 18.17 -10.80 -11.59
N PRO A 328 19.36 -10.45 -11.08
CA PRO A 328 19.52 -9.32 -10.16
C PRO A 328 19.04 -7.98 -10.70
N ARG A 329 19.24 -7.72 -12.00
CA ARG A 329 18.81 -6.47 -12.66
C ARG A 329 17.28 -6.27 -12.67
N ASP A 330 16.51 -7.37 -12.61
CA ASP A 330 15.06 -7.33 -12.64
C ASP A 330 14.47 -7.10 -11.23
N ARG A 331 15.28 -7.09 -10.19
CA ARG A 331 14.87 -6.83 -8.81
C ARG A 331 14.86 -5.34 -8.52
N PRO A 332 13.90 -4.84 -7.73
CA PRO A 332 13.91 -3.44 -7.29
C PRO A 332 15.13 -3.14 -6.43
N SER A 333 15.57 -1.88 -6.38
CA SER A 333 16.52 -1.41 -5.38
C SER A 333 15.81 -1.26 -4.01
N ALA A 334 16.58 -1.14 -2.93
CA ALA A 334 16.02 -0.88 -1.60
C ALA A 334 15.18 0.41 -1.56
N SER A 335 15.63 1.49 -2.23
CA SER A 335 14.86 2.74 -2.34
C SER A 335 13.55 2.56 -3.10
N GLN A 336 13.53 1.73 -4.14
CA GLN A 336 12.29 1.38 -4.84
C GLN A 336 11.36 0.54 -3.97
N ILE A 337 11.89 -0.39 -3.17
CA ILE A 337 11.09 -1.15 -2.18
C ILE A 337 10.45 -0.19 -1.17
N VAL A 338 11.20 0.76 -0.61
CA VAL A 338 10.67 1.78 0.32
C VAL A 338 9.53 2.58 -0.33
N SER A 339 9.74 3.04 -1.55
CA SER A 339 8.73 3.82 -2.27
C SER A 339 7.45 3.02 -2.55
N ILE A 340 7.59 1.76 -2.99
CA ILE A 340 6.45 0.87 -3.27
C ILE A 340 5.69 0.57 -1.98
N ALA A 341 6.40 0.21 -0.90
CA ALA A 341 5.78 -0.11 0.39
C ALA A 341 5.11 1.11 1.06
N SER A 342 5.46 2.34 0.66
CA SER A 342 4.85 3.58 1.15
C SER A 342 3.61 4.00 0.36
N ALA A 343 3.33 3.36 -0.79
CA ALA A 343 2.19 3.72 -1.63
C ALA A 343 0.86 3.20 -1.03
N PRO A 344 -0.26 3.95 -1.17
CA PRO A 344 -1.57 3.51 -0.67
C PRO A 344 -2.02 2.16 -1.25
N GLU A 345 -1.72 1.87 -2.50
CA GLU A 345 -2.05 0.60 -3.15
C GLU A 345 -1.42 -0.60 -2.45
N PHE A 346 -0.35 -0.40 -1.70
CA PHE A 346 0.36 -1.48 -1.02
C PHE A 346 -0.52 -2.21 0.01
N THR A 347 -1.43 -1.50 0.66
CA THR A 347 -2.34 -2.05 1.67
C THR A 347 -3.80 -2.07 1.24
N HIS A 348 -4.20 -1.27 0.24
CA HIS A 348 -5.59 -1.00 -0.10
C HIS A 348 -6.05 -1.60 -1.44
N LEU A 349 -5.14 -1.98 -2.33
CA LEU A 349 -5.53 -2.60 -3.61
C LEU A 349 -5.70 -4.12 -3.43
N TYR A 350 -6.94 -4.60 -3.51
CA TYR A 350 -7.28 -6.00 -3.25
C TYR A 350 -7.56 -6.81 -4.50
N ASP A 351 -8.22 -6.23 -5.51
CA ASP A 351 -8.58 -6.96 -6.73
C ASP A 351 -8.47 -6.10 -7.97
N ILE A 352 -8.26 -6.73 -9.12
CA ILE A 352 -8.08 -6.10 -10.41
C ILE A 352 -8.91 -6.85 -11.43
N VAL A 353 -9.96 -6.22 -11.93
CA VAL A 353 -10.85 -6.78 -12.92
C VAL A 353 -10.56 -6.14 -14.28
N SER A 354 -10.19 -6.94 -15.27
CA SER A 354 -10.10 -6.49 -16.66
C SER A 354 -11.49 -6.51 -17.30
N LEU A 355 -11.97 -5.33 -17.69
CA LEU A 355 -13.16 -5.24 -18.51
C LEU A 355 -12.77 -5.61 -19.94
N ASN A 356 -13.39 -6.63 -20.50
CA ASN A 356 -13.01 -7.24 -21.79
C ASN A 356 -13.31 -6.34 -23.01
N HIS A 357 -13.27 -5.03 -22.86
CA HIS A 357 -13.51 -4.05 -23.92
C HIS A 357 -12.74 -2.73 -23.67
N SER A 358 -12.60 -1.94 -24.71
CA SER A 358 -12.01 -0.61 -24.70
C SER A 358 -13.07 0.52 -24.78
N ALA A 359 -14.37 0.20 -24.64
CA ALA A 359 -15.43 1.19 -24.71
C ALA A 359 -15.35 2.14 -23.53
N ALA A 360 -15.61 3.42 -23.78
CA ALA A 360 -15.68 4.42 -22.73
C ALA A 360 -16.85 4.11 -21.76
N VAL A 361 -16.60 4.23 -20.48
CA VAL A 361 -17.64 4.18 -19.45
C VAL A 361 -18.35 5.53 -19.43
N THR A 362 -19.64 5.54 -19.67
CA THR A 362 -20.45 6.76 -19.82
C THR A 362 -21.19 7.14 -18.55
N ALA A 363 -21.62 6.15 -17.77
CA ALA A 363 -22.22 6.35 -16.46
C ALA A 363 -21.98 5.15 -15.55
N THR A 364 -22.10 5.37 -14.25
CA THR A 364 -21.85 4.35 -13.24
C THR A 364 -22.81 4.45 -12.07
N VAL A 365 -23.16 3.32 -11.46
CA VAL A 365 -23.94 3.29 -10.24
C VAL A 365 -23.56 2.10 -9.37
N THR A 366 -23.66 2.29 -8.06
CA THR A 366 -23.44 1.21 -7.06
C THR A 366 -24.76 0.82 -6.39
N ALA A 367 -24.97 -0.46 -6.17
CA ALA A 367 -26.14 -0.99 -5.47
C ALA A 367 -25.70 -1.94 -4.34
N PRO A 368 -26.17 -1.74 -3.09
CA PRO A 368 -25.92 -2.67 -2.01
C PRO A 368 -26.72 -3.96 -2.25
N LEU A 369 -26.09 -5.13 -2.00
CA LEU A 369 -26.74 -6.44 -2.00
C LEU A 369 -26.94 -6.92 -0.58
N SER A 370 -28.17 -7.35 -0.26
CA SER A 370 -28.43 -8.15 0.94
C SER A 370 -28.06 -9.60 0.63
N LEU A 371 -26.80 -9.98 0.84
CA LEU A 371 -26.36 -11.37 0.70
C LEU A 371 -26.80 -12.16 1.95
N THR A 372 -27.10 -13.45 1.76
CA THR A 372 -27.45 -14.35 2.86
C THR A 372 -26.31 -14.48 3.88
N GLU A 373 -26.62 -14.83 5.13
CA GLU A 373 -25.68 -14.88 6.27
C GLU A 373 -24.37 -15.68 6.00
N GLU A 374 -24.35 -16.56 4.99
CA GLU A 374 -23.19 -17.40 4.67
C GLU A 374 -22.15 -16.76 3.75
N THR A 375 -22.49 -15.69 2.99
CA THR A 375 -21.60 -15.14 1.93
C THR A 375 -20.97 -13.79 2.27
N GLY A 376 -21.29 -13.20 3.40
CA GLY A 376 -20.73 -11.91 3.80
C GLY A 376 -21.30 -10.71 3.03
N MET A 377 -20.78 -9.52 3.33
CA MET A 377 -21.22 -8.25 2.75
C MET A 377 -20.86 -8.13 1.27
N GLY A 378 -21.76 -7.68 0.45
CA GLY A 378 -21.54 -7.50 -0.98
C GLY A 378 -22.35 -6.38 -1.58
N GLY A 379 -22.07 -6.08 -2.83
CA GLY A 379 -22.78 -5.09 -3.62
C GLY A 379 -22.51 -5.27 -5.11
N GLU A 380 -23.20 -4.47 -5.89
CA GLU A 380 -23.04 -4.44 -7.34
C GLU A 380 -22.52 -3.10 -7.81
N VAL A 381 -21.69 -3.15 -8.83
CA VAL A 381 -21.28 -1.98 -9.61
C VAL A 381 -21.78 -2.17 -11.04
N TRP A 382 -22.57 -1.22 -11.50
CA TRP A 382 -23.08 -1.20 -12.86
C TRP A 382 -22.37 -0.11 -13.65
N LEU A 383 -21.92 -0.47 -14.85
CA LEU A 383 -21.14 0.37 -15.74
C LEU A 383 -21.90 0.50 -17.06
N ALA A 384 -22.38 1.69 -17.38
CA ALA A 384 -22.89 2.01 -18.69
C ALA A 384 -21.73 2.23 -19.66
N CYS A 385 -21.75 1.59 -20.83
CA CYS A 385 -20.64 1.60 -21.78
C CYS A 385 -21.07 2.14 -23.13
N GLY A 386 -20.20 2.91 -23.78
CA GLY A 386 -20.47 3.61 -25.05
C GLY A 386 -20.71 2.73 -26.29
N ASN A 387 -20.79 1.41 -26.12
CA ASN A 387 -21.02 0.41 -27.18
C ASN A 387 -22.36 -0.32 -27.02
N SER A 388 -23.38 0.36 -26.50
CA SER A 388 -24.71 -0.20 -26.22
C SER A 388 -24.68 -1.40 -25.27
N ARG A 389 -23.84 -1.31 -24.26
CA ARG A 389 -23.64 -2.36 -23.25
C ARG A 389 -23.72 -1.78 -21.85
N ALA A 390 -24.12 -2.62 -20.92
CA ALA A 390 -23.95 -2.37 -19.50
C ALA A 390 -23.22 -3.57 -18.88
N ASP A 391 -22.21 -3.30 -18.08
CA ASP A 391 -21.47 -4.32 -17.35
C ASP A 391 -21.88 -4.28 -15.89
N GLN A 392 -22.01 -5.46 -15.28
CA GLN A 392 -22.28 -5.64 -13.87
C GLN A 392 -21.12 -6.38 -13.22
N LEU A 393 -20.58 -5.81 -12.18
CA LEU A 393 -19.59 -6.46 -11.31
C LEU A 393 -20.25 -6.73 -9.95
N VAL A 394 -20.27 -7.98 -9.54
CA VAL A 394 -20.72 -8.37 -8.19
C VAL A 394 -19.50 -8.46 -7.29
N VAL A 395 -19.46 -7.65 -6.26
CA VAL A 395 -18.39 -7.58 -5.29
C VAL A 395 -18.84 -8.23 -3.98
N SER A 396 -18.06 -9.19 -3.47
CA SER A 396 -18.27 -9.82 -2.18
C SER A 396 -16.99 -9.68 -1.34
N GLY A 397 -17.11 -9.08 -0.18
CA GLY A 397 -15.95 -8.72 0.63
C GLY A 397 -15.03 -7.75 -0.12
N ARG A 398 -13.86 -8.22 -0.53
CA ARG A 398 -12.82 -7.42 -1.18
C ARG A 398 -12.45 -7.91 -2.60
N ALA A 399 -13.29 -8.73 -3.20
CA ALA A 399 -13.05 -9.31 -4.51
C ALA A 399 -14.29 -9.26 -5.40
N CYS A 400 -14.08 -9.17 -6.72
CA CYS A 400 -15.12 -9.34 -7.70
C CYS A 400 -15.39 -10.83 -7.90
N VAL A 401 -16.59 -11.29 -7.54
CA VAL A 401 -16.96 -12.71 -7.61
C VAL A 401 -17.72 -13.05 -8.87
N GLN A 402 -18.31 -12.07 -9.55
CA GLN A 402 -19.04 -12.25 -10.80
C GLN A 402 -18.90 -11.01 -11.68
N TYR A 403 -18.74 -11.25 -12.98
CA TYR A 403 -18.76 -10.23 -14.02
C TYR A 403 -19.74 -10.65 -15.11
N SER A 404 -20.70 -9.79 -15.41
CA SER A 404 -21.76 -10.03 -16.40
C SER A 404 -21.88 -8.84 -17.35
N THR A 405 -22.30 -9.10 -18.58
CA THR A 405 -22.49 -8.08 -19.59
C THR A 405 -23.90 -8.18 -20.16
N LEU A 406 -24.57 -7.03 -20.25
CA LEU A 406 -25.88 -6.86 -20.84
C LEU A 406 -25.79 -6.06 -22.14
N SER A 407 -26.52 -6.46 -23.16
CA SER A 407 -26.67 -5.71 -24.40
C SER A 407 -27.93 -4.87 -24.34
N LEU A 408 -27.84 -3.60 -24.69
CA LEU A 408 -28.94 -2.65 -24.74
C LEU A 408 -29.25 -2.25 -26.18
N PRO A 409 -30.48 -1.81 -26.51
CA PRO A 409 -30.82 -1.35 -27.86
C PRO A 409 -29.97 -0.15 -28.27
N ASP A 410 -29.78 0.82 -27.36
CA ASP A 410 -29.04 2.05 -27.58
C ASP A 410 -27.96 2.27 -26.52
N CYS A 411 -27.09 3.27 -26.71
CA CYS A 411 -25.98 3.53 -25.84
C CYS A 411 -26.47 4.15 -24.51
N PRO A 412 -26.24 3.51 -23.36
CA PRO A 412 -26.60 4.07 -22.08
C PRO A 412 -25.68 5.25 -21.73
N THR A 413 -26.25 6.32 -21.19
CA THR A 413 -25.57 7.60 -20.92
C THR A 413 -25.72 8.09 -19.50
N ALA A 414 -26.71 7.58 -18.76
CA ALA A 414 -26.97 7.92 -17.38
C ALA A 414 -27.39 6.69 -16.57
N ALA A 415 -27.11 6.69 -15.28
CA ALA A 415 -27.46 5.59 -14.37
C ALA A 415 -27.81 6.11 -12.98
N CYS A 416 -28.81 5.52 -12.34
CA CYS A 416 -29.06 5.71 -10.91
C CYS A 416 -29.68 4.48 -10.25
N LEU A 417 -29.57 4.39 -8.92
CA LEU A 417 -30.24 3.38 -8.11
C LEU A 417 -31.55 3.94 -7.55
N VAL A 418 -32.64 3.22 -7.75
CA VAL A 418 -34.00 3.60 -7.30
C VAL A 418 -34.65 2.39 -6.61
N ASP A 419 -34.79 2.41 -5.29
CA ASP A 419 -35.50 1.42 -4.49
C ASP A 419 -35.19 -0.07 -4.84
N GLY A 420 -33.89 -0.41 -5.04
CA GLY A 420 -33.45 -1.76 -5.39
C GLY A 420 -33.52 -2.10 -6.88
N TYR A 421 -33.70 -1.08 -7.74
CA TYR A 421 -33.64 -1.19 -9.20
C TYR A 421 -32.58 -0.26 -9.75
N VAL A 422 -31.88 -0.72 -10.78
CA VAL A 422 -30.96 0.09 -11.56
C VAL A 422 -31.68 0.68 -12.76
N TRP A 423 -31.70 1.99 -12.85
CA TRP A 423 -32.26 2.74 -13.95
C TRP A 423 -31.13 3.22 -14.86
N LEU A 424 -31.21 2.84 -16.15
CA LEU A 424 -30.27 3.25 -17.19
C LEU A 424 -30.99 4.11 -18.22
N GLY A 425 -30.53 5.33 -18.42
CA GLY A 425 -31.03 6.21 -19.50
C GLY A 425 -30.11 6.12 -20.71
N ASP A 426 -30.67 6.18 -21.91
CA ASP A 426 -29.94 6.00 -23.17
C ASP A 426 -29.96 7.25 -24.10
N THR A 427 -29.26 7.12 -25.22
CA THR A 427 -29.19 8.16 -26.26
C THR A 427 -30.50 8.38 -27.01
N ALA A 428 -31.44 7.44 -26.95
CA ALA A 428 -32.76 7.52 -27.60
C ALA A 428 -33.84 8.12 -26.68
N GLY A 429 -33.50 8.54 -25.46
CA GLY A 429 -34.45 9.08 -24.49
C GLY A 429 -35.26 8.02 -23.77
N THR A 430 -34.78 6.78 -23.75
CA THR A 430 -35.43 5.65 -23.11
C THR A 430 -34.75 5.33 -21.77
N ILE A 431 -35.53 4.98 -20.80
CA ILE A 431 -35.09 4.50 -19.49
C ILE A 431 -35.35 2.99 -19.44
N HIS A 432 -34.30 2.23 -19.16
CA HIS A 432 -34.34 0.79 -18.94
C HIS A 432 -34.19 0.49 -17.44
N VAL A 433 -35.08 -0.35 -16.90
CA VAL A 433 -35.10 -0.69 -15.49
C VAL A 433 -34.73 -2.15 -15.28
N PHE A 434 -33.73 -2.38 -14.45
CA PHE A 434 -33.20 -3.70 -14.11
C PHE A 434 -33.30 -3.95 -12.61
N ARG A 435 -33.50 -5.20 -12.23
CA ARG A 435 -33.48 -5.59 -10.81
C ARG A 435 -32.04 -5.83 -10.36
N VAL A 436 -31.73 -5.34 -9.15
CA VAL A 436 -30.46 -5.65 -8.45
C VAL A 436 -30.44 -7.13 -8.08
N GLY A 437 -29.33 -7.81 -8.26
CA GLY A 437 -29.09 -9.21 -7.91
C GLY A 437 -29.13 -10.16 -9.09
N ASP A 438 -30.18 -10.15 -9.88
CA ASP A 438 -30.37 -11.11 -11.00
C ASP A 438 -30.28 -10.49 -12.41
N CYS A 439 -30.04 -9.18 -12.48
CA CYS A 439 -30.03 -8.39 -13.74
C CYS A 439 -31.31 -8.52 -14.56
N GLY A 440 -32.40 -8.92 -13.94
CA GLY A 440 -33.68 -9.10 -14.61
C GLY A 440 -34.21 -7.78 -15.18
N HIS A 441 -34.39 -7.69 -16.50
CA HIS A 441 -35.05 -6.55 -17.11
C HIS A 441 -36.50 -6.50 -16.65
N VAL A 442 -36.95 -5.33 -16.14
CA VAL A 442 -38.30 -5.15 -15.63
C VAL A 442 -39.18 -4.49 -16.65
N PHE A 443 -38.79 -3.32 -17.13
CA PHE A 443 -39.47 -2.62 -18.22
C PHE A 443 -38.55 -1.54 -18.85
N SER A 444 -39.01 -1.01 -20.00
CA SER A 444 -38.41 0.17 -20.63
C SER A 444 -39.46 1.21 -20.89
N TYR A 445 -39.10 2.48 -20.73
CA TYR A 445 -40.00 3.59 -20.92
C TYR A 445 -39.32 4.74 -21.66
N THR A 446 -39.95 5.23 -22.76
CA THR A 446 -39.47 6.39 -23.54
C THR A 446 -40.22 7.63 -23.07
N LEU A 447 -39.49 8.66 -22.65
CA LEU A 447 -40.08 9.87 -22.05
C LEU A 447 -40.86 10.71 -23.02
N ASP A 448 -40.34 10.94 -24.20
CA ASP A 448 -41.01 11.66 -25.29
C ASP A 448 -40.81 10.93 -26.61
N PRO A 449 -41.77 10.10 -27.05
CA PRO A 449 -41.62 9.34 -28.28
C PRO A 449 -41.54 10.20 -29.56
N ALA A 450 -41.90 11.51 -29.46
CA ALA A 450 -41.87 12.43 -30.60
C ALA A 450 -40.51 13.16 -30.71
N ASP A 451 -39.70 13.17 -29.63
CA ASP A 451 -38.42 13.86 -29.56
C ASP A 451 -37.39 12.94 -28.92
N SER A 452 -36.64 12.22 -29.74
CA SER A 452 -35.59 11.29 -29.30
C SER A 452 -34.36 12.05 -28.78
N THR A 453 -34.47 12.66 -27.61
CA THR A 453 -33.39 13.38 -26.92
C THR A 453 -32.70 12.50 -25.91
N CYS A 454 -31.36 12.55 -25.90
CA CYS A 454 -30.53 11.75 -25.01
C CYS A 454 -30.82 12.02 -23.53
N VAL A 455 -30.91 10.98 -22.71
CA VAL A 455 -30.93 11.11 -21.25
C VAL A 455 -29.50 11.38 -20.76
N CYS A 456 -29.25 12.58 -20.26
CA CYS A 456 -27.91 13.02 -19.84
C CYS A 456 -27.62 12.80 -18.37
N ALA A 457 -28.66 12.83 -17.51
CA ALA A 457 -28.52 12.69 -16.08
C ALA A 457 -29.73 12.02 -15.44
N LEU A 458 -29.51 11.21 -14.43
CA LEU A 458 -30.51 10.57 -13.58
C LEU A 458 -30.16 10.79 -12.11
N LEU A 459 -31.15 11.22 -11.31
CA LEU A 459 -30.97 11.42 -9.87
C LEU A 459 -32.22 10.96 -9.11
N TYR A 460 -32.05 10.06 -8.16
CA TYR A 460 -33.12 9.64 -7.27
C TYR A 460 -33.26 10.60 -6.08
N LEU A 461 -34.40 11.22 -5.95
CA LEU A 461 -34.78 12.09 -4.84
C LEU A 461 -35.51 11.25 -3.80
N THR A 462 -34.77 10.72 -2.86
CA THR A 462 -35.25 9.73 -1.89
C THR A 462 -36.38 10.26 -1.00
N GLN A 463 -36.32 11.51 -0.56
CA GLN A 463 -37.36 12.11 0.29
C GLN A 463 -38.67 12.37 -0.46
N GLN A 464 -38.57 12.61 -1.76
CA GLN A 464 -39.72 12.91 -2.64
C GLN A 464 -40.28 11.66 -3.34
N ALA A 465 -39.55 10.51 -3.28
CA ALA A 465 -39.83 9.30 -4.07
C ALA A 465 -39.99 9.61 -5.57
N ARG A 466 -39.08 10.44 -6.10
CA ARG A 466 -39.05 10.87 -7.51
C ARG A 466 -37.67 10.69 -8.11
N VAL A 467 -37.63 10.48 -9.41
CA VAL A 467 -36.40 10.48 -10.21
C VAL A 467 -36.39 11.72 -11.09
N ALA A 468 -35.38 12.56 -10.92
CA ALA A 468 -35.12 13.66 -11.82
C ALA A 468 -34.37 13.13 -13.04
N VAL A 469 -34.93 13.35 -14.23
CA VAL A 469 -34.40 12.88 -15.51
C VAL A 469 -34.06 14.08 -16.37
N GLY A 470 -32.80 14.33 -16.58
CA GLY A 470 -32.29 15.43 -17.40
C GLY A 470 -32.05 14.98 -18.86
N LEU A 471 -32.56 15.75 -19.81
CA LEU A 471 -32.38 15.51 -21.23
C LEU A 471 -31.40 16.50 -21.87
N SER A 472 -30.82 16.08 -23.01
CA SER A 472 -29.82 16.89 -23.75
C SER A 472 -30.42 18.21 -24.32
N ASN A 473 -31.72 18.35 -24.39
CA ASN A 473 -32.39 19.58 -24.78
C ASN A 473 -32.66 20.57 -23.60
N GLY A 474 -32.06 20.29 -22.42
CA GLY A 474 -32.23 21.12 -21.22
C GLY A 474 -33.56 20.93 -20.48
N ARG A 475 -34.38 19.95 -20.86
CA ARG A 475 -35.62 19.62 -20.09
C ARG A 475 -35.28 18.63 -18.97
N VAL A 476 -35.89 18.84 -17.81
CA VAL A 476 -35.82 17.93 -16.66
C VAL A 476 -37.23 17.45 -16.34
N PHE A 477 -37.42 16.14 -16.30
CA PHE A 477 -38.66 15.48 -15.91
C PHE A 477 -38.55 14.93 -14.50
N LEU A 478 -39.64 15.03 -13.73
CA LEU A 478 -39.80 14.36 -12.44
C LEU A 478 -40.71 13.14 -12.65
N VAL A 479 -40.12 11.97 -12.51
CA VAL A 479 -40.78 10.69 -12.72
C VAL A 479 -40.97 9.99 -11.39
N ARG A 480 -42.12 9.31 -11.19
CA ARG A 480 -42.36 8.51 -9.97
C ARG A 480 -41.43 7.32 -9.85
N SER A 481 -40.92 7.04 -8.65
CA SER A 481 -40.07 5.88 -8.41
C SER A 481 -40.84 4.57 -8.44
N ASP A 482 -42.15 4.57 -8.14
CA ASP A 482 -43.04 3.41 -8.16
C ASP A 482 -43.70 3.14 -9.53
N ALA A 483 -43.18 3.76 -10.55
CA ALA A 483 -43.70 3.64 -11.90
C ALA A 483 -43.73 2.19 -12.39
N SER A 484 -44.93 1.75 -12.82
CA SER A 484 -45.14 0.43 -13.40
C SER A 484 -45.53 0.51 -14.86
N PRO A 485 -45.31 -0.53 -15.68
CA PRO A 485 -45.63 -0.51 -17.11
C PRO A 485 -47.09 -0.20 -17.43
N SER A 486 -47.97 -0.30 -16.46
CA SER A 486 -49.42 -0.05 -16.62
C SER A 486 -49.87 1.40 -16.41
N SER A 487 -48.97 2.27 -15.92
CA SER A 487 -49.31 3.70 -15.73
C SER A 487 -48.98 4.50 -17.00
N HIS A 488 -49.98 4.98 -17.70
CA HIS A 488 -49.82 5.79 -18.92
C HIS A 488 -49.18 7.18 -18.72
N THR A 489 -48.94 7.59 -17.47
CA THR A 489 -48.31 8.87 -17.12
C THR A 489 -47.26 8.68 -16.04
N MET A 490 -46.02 8.47 -16.46
CA MET A 490 -44.90 8.38 -15.53
C MET A 490 -44.36 9.75 -15.10
N ALA A 491 -44.44 10.74 -15.98
CA ALA A 491 -43.98 12.10 -15.70
C ALA A 491 -45.07 12.94 -15.04
N GLU A 492 -44.85 13.36 -13.79
CA GLU A 492 -45.78 14.20 -13.03
C GLU A 492 -45.48 15.70 -13.15
N GLY A 493 -44.31 16.05 -13.62
CA GLY A 493 -43.89 17.43 -13.84
C GLY A 493 -42.67 17.53 -14.74
N SER A 494 -42.52 18.65 -15.40
CA SER A 494 -41.32 18.97 -16.18
C SER A 494 -41.01 20.47 -16.06
N PHE A 495 -39.75 20.79 -16.08
CA PHE A 495 -39.30 22.17 -16.19
C PHE A 495 -38.18 22.29 -17.22
N VAL A 496 -38.00 23.45 -17.81
CA VAL A 496 -36.96 23.76 -18.78
C VAL A 496 -35.88 24.61 -18.10
N MET A 497 -34.63 24.19 -18.23
CA MET A 497 -33.52 24.82 -17.53
C MET A 497 -33.19 26.24 -17.98
N SER A 498 -33.65 26.70 -19.12
CA SER A 498 -33.38 28.07 -19.54
C SER A 498 -34.57 28.68 -20.29
N GLU A 499 -35.07 29.85 -19.79
CA GLU A 499 -36.04 30.69 -20.51
C GLU A 499 -35.36 31.49 -21.65
N LEU A 500 -34.04 31.47 -21.78
CA LEU A 500 -33.25 32.30 -22.68
C LEU A 500 -32.70 31.54 -23.88
N GLY A 501 -33.49 30.84 -24.65
CA GLY A 501 -33.22 30.48 -26.07
C GLY A 501 -31.83 29.90 -26.48
N SER A 502 -30.90 29.64 -25.55
CA SER A 502 -29.66 28.94 -25.78
C SER A 502 -29.82 27.50 -25.34
N SER A 503 -29.59 26.56 -26.25
CA SER A 503 -29.58 25.13 -25.97
C SER A 503 -28.40 24.79 -25.06
N THR A 504 -28.59 24.94 -23.75
CA THR A 504 -27.60 24.44 -22.76
C THR A 504 -27.83 22.95 -22.57
N VAL A 505 -26.72 22.18 -22.62
CA VAL A 505 -26.75 20.75 -22.36
C VAL A 505 -26.50 20.49 -20.87
N LEU A 506 -27.39 19.73 -20.25
CA LEU A 506 -27.24 19.27 -18.89
C LEU A 506 -26.24 18.09 -18.86
N HIS A 507 -25.21 18.19 -18.06
CA HIS A 507 -24.21 17.12 -17.91
C HIS A 507 -24.31 16.39 -16.57
N ALA A 508 -24.69 17.07 -15.50
CA ALA A 508 -24.72 16.51 -14.16
C ALA A 508 -25.83 17.11 -13.30
N ILE A 509 -26.33 16.35 -12.36
CA ILE A 509 -27.33 16.77 -11.40
C ILE A 509 -27.07 16.16 -10.02
N THR A 510 -27.21 16.97 -8.96
CA THR A 510 -27.19 16.50 -7.57
C THR A 510 -28.23 17.22 -6.75
N ALA A 511 -28.64 16.63 -5.62
CA ALA A 511 -29.56 17.28 -4.68
C ALA A 511 -28.82 17.69 -3.40
N VAL A 512 -29.15 18.88 -2.90
CA VAL A 512 -28.69 19.42 -1.63
C VAL A 512 -29.88 19.53 -0.69
N TYR A 513 -29.82 18.82 0.43
CA TYR A 513 -30.84 18.83 1.48
C TYR A 513 -30.34 19.61 2.68
N TYR A 514 -31.12 20.57 3.16
CA TYR A 514 -30.81 21.39 4.34
C TYR A 514 -31.44 20.86 5.63
N SER A 515 -32.49 20.05 5.51
CA SER A 515 -33.20 19.42 6.62
C SER A 515 -33.67 18.03 6.24
N SER A 516 -33.71 17.12 7.20
CA SER A 516 -34.22 15.76 6.99
C SER A 516 -35.77 15.69 6.88
N ASP A 517 -36.47 16.72 7.34
CA ASP A 517 -37.92 16.64 7.63
C ASP A 517 -38.77 17.55 6.73
N SER A 518 -38.18 18.42 5.94
CA SER A 518 -38.95 19.46 5.22
C SER A 518 -39.42 19.07 3.81
N GLY A 519 -38.90 17.97 3.24
CA GLY A 519 -39.14 17.64 1.83
C GLY A 519 -38.61 18.69 0.84
N GLU A 520 -37.88 19.68 1.35
CA GLU A 520 -37.27 20.76 0.55
C GLU A 520 -35.85 20.38 0.18
N CYS A 521 -35.52 20.56 -1.09
CA CYS A 521 -34.16 20.38 -1.58
C CYS A 521 -33.83 21.38 -2.67
N GLU A 522 -32.56 21.49 -3.00
CA GLU A 522 -32.11 22.20 -4.19
C GLU A 522 -31.49 21.23 -5.17
N LEU A 523 -31.89 21.33 -6.44
CA LEU A 523 -31.22 20.64 -7.53
C LEU A 523 -30.09 21.52 -8.05
N TRP A 524 -28.86 21.03 -7.96
CA TRP A 524 -27.69 21.67 -8.50
C TRP A 524 -27.30 20.97 -9.81
N CYS A 525 -27.36 21.71 -10.90
CA CYS A 525 -27.23 21.21 -12.26
C CYS A 525 -25.97 21.76 -12.91
N GLY A 526 -25.10 20.90 -13.36
CA GLY A 526 -23.90 21.23 -14.16
C GLY A 526 -24.26 21.30 -15.64
N GLU A 527 -23.93 22.41 -16.29
CA GLU A 527 -24.29 22.69 -17.66
C GLU A 527 -23.06 22.93 -18.55
N SER A 528 -23.31 22.91 -19.87
CA SER A 528 -22.37 23.44 -20.84
C SER A 528 -22.03 24.90 -20.59
N ASN A 529 -20.85 25.34 -21.06
CA ASN A 529 -20.32 26.71 -20.86
C ASN A 529 -19.98 27.08 -19.40
N GLY A 530 -19.77 26.09 -18.53
CA GLY A 530 -19.35 26.30 -17.15
C GLY A 530 -20.42 26.84 -16.23
N ALA A 531 -21.68 26.79 -16.62
CA ALA A 531 -22.79 27.23 -15.80
C ALA A 531 -23.18 26.16 -14.76
N LEU A 532 -23.60 26.64 -13.59
CA LEU A 532 -24.12 25.85 -12.50
C LEU A 532 -25.47 26.42 -12.10
N SER A 533 -26.54 25.73 -12.50
CA SER A 533 -27.91 26.17 -12.24
C SER A 533 -28.48 25.53 -10.99
N ILE A 534 -29.13 26.30 -10.16
CA ILE A 534 -29.72 25.87 -8.89
C ILE A 534 -31.24 26.06 -8.97
N TYR A 535 -31.98 25.00 -8.71
CA TYR A 535 -33.44 24.96 -8.70
C TYR A 535 -33.96 24.57 -7.31
N PRO A 536 -34.37 25.54 -6.47
CA PRO A 536 -35.05 25.25 -5.21
C PRO A 536 -36.35 24.50 -5.46
N MET A 537 -36.60 23.43 -4.76
CA MET A 537 -37.78 22.58 -4.86
C MET A 537 -38.52 22.49 -3.53
N ARG A 538 -39.86 22.65 -3.59
CA ARG A 538 -40.79 22.38 -2.49
C ARG A 538 -41.99 21.61 -3.02
N ASP A 539 -42.41 20.54 -2.34
CA ASP A 539 -43.58 19.74 -2.72
C ASP A 539 -43.57 19.29 -4.19
N ASN A 540 -42.40 18.86 -4.69
CA ASN A 540 -42.14 18.44 -6.08
C ASN A 540 -42.32 19.57 -7.13
N VAL A 541 -42.35 20.82 -6.71
CA VAL A 541 -42.47 22.00 -7.59
C VAL A 541 -41.20 22.84 -7.47
N VAL A 542 -40.63 23.23 -8.62
CA VAL A 542 -39.52 24.18 -8.67
C VAL A 542 -40.05 25.57 -8.33
N THR A 543 -39.46 26.20 -7.32
CA THR A 543 -39.94 27.51 -6.80
C THR A 543 -39.06 28.67 -7.23
N GLY A 544 -37.95 28.45 -7.88
CA GLY A 544 -37.04 29.48 -8.34
C GLY A 544 -35.93 28.92 -9.24
N HIS A 545 -35.10 29.83 -9.73
CA HIS A 545 -33.92 29.50 -10.53
C HIS A 545 -32.81 30.53 -10.26
N GLU A 546 -31.59 30.01 -10.02
CA GLU A 546 -30.38 30.82 -9.83
C GLU A 546 -29.27 30.24 -10.67
N VAL A 547 -28.45 31.06 -11.29
CA VAL A 547 -27.30 30.62 -12.10
C VAL A 547 -25.99 31.13 -11.52
N LEU A 548 -25.07 30.24 -11.24
CA LEU A 548 -23.70 30.53 -10.84
C LEU A 548 -22.77 30.21 -12.00
N ASN A 549 -21.71 30.99 -12.14
CA ASN A 549 -20.69 30.74 -13.16
C ASN A 549 -19.32 30.48 -12.50
N HIS A 550 -18.57 29.55 -13.06
CA HIS A 550 -17.18 29.39 -12.74
C HIS A 550 -16.41 30.50 -13.44
N TYR A 551 -16.04 31.54 -12.69
CA TYR A 551 -15.25 32.65 -13.22
C TYR A 551 -13.78 32.24 -13.38
N GLU A 552 -13.46 31.58 -14.48
CA GLU A 552 -12.10 31.50 -14.99
C GLU A 552 -12.07 32.14 -16.39
N PRO A 553 -11.58 33.37 -16.53
CA PRO A 553 -11.69 34.17 -17.78
C PRO A 553 -10.79 33.64 -18.92
N ILE A 554 -10.06 32.55 -18.74
CA ILE A 554 -9.03 32.10 -19.67
C ILE A 554 -9.49 30.95 -20.57
N ILE A 555 -10.55 30.23 -20.21
CA ILE A 555 -10.98 29.03 -20.96
C ILE A 555 -12.40 29.28 -21.51
N ALA A 556 -12.51 29.49 -22.81
CA ALA A 556 -13.81 29.48 -23.49
C ALA A 556 -14.22 28.01 -23.76
N ASN A 557 -15.50 27.69 -23.66
CA ASN A 557 -16.10 26.37 -23.92
C ASN A 557 -15.65 25.29 -22.91
N VAL A 558 -15.95 25.51 -21.65
CA VAL A 558 -15.81 24.48 -20.58
C VAL A 558 -17.19 23.98 -20.17
N ASP A 559 -17.27 22.72 -19.79
CA ASP A 559 -18.50 22.07 -19.34
C ASP A 559 -18.37 21.64 -17.87
N VAL A 560 -19.45 21.72 -17.09
CA VAL A 560 -19.50 21.17 -15.73
C VAL A 560 -20.00 19.73 -15.83
N LEU A 561 -19.06 18.77 -15.90
CA LEU A 561 -19.41 17.37 -16.15
C LEU A 561 -19.88 16.61 -14.92
N GLN A 562 -19.55 17.07 -13.72
CA GLN A 562 -19.97 16.42 -12.49
C GLN A 562 -20.18 17.44 -11.36
N VAL A 563 -21.26 17.24 -10.62
CA VAL A 563 -21.59 17.97 -9.40
C VAL A 563 -21.86 16.94 -8.30
N VAL A 564 -21.16 17.02 -7.19
CA VAL A 564 -21.30 16.08 -6.06
C VAL A 564 -21.59 16.86 -4.79
N SER A 565 -22.50 16.35 -3.97
CA SER A 565 -22.84 16.94 -2.66
C SER A 565 -22.48 15.98 -1.52
N SER A 566 -22.20 16.53 -0.34
CA SER A 566 -22.10 15.73 0.87
C SER A 566 -23.48 15.26 1.31
N HIS A 567 -23.66 13.96 1.46
CA HIS A 567 -24.91 13.36 1.93
C HIS A 567 -25.01 13.25 3.47
N ALA A 568 -24.12 13.91 4.23
CA ALA A 568 -24.19 13.85 5.68
C ALA A 568 -25.46 14.51 6.18
N PRO A 569 -26.41 13.80 6.81
CA PRO A 569 -27.52 14.43 7.47
C PRO A 569 -26.97 15.39 8.53
N VAL A 570 -27.45 16.61 8.53
CA VAL A 570 -27.03 17.71 9.43
C VAL A 570 -27.04 17.32 10.92
N TYR A 571 -27.76 16.27 11.28
CA TYR A 571 -27.96 15.80 12.66
C TYR A 571 -26.73 15.15 13.32
N TYR A 572 -25.80 14.60 12.57
CA TYR A 572 -24.67 13.85 13.19
C TYR A 572 -23.35 14.62 13.28
N SER A 573 -23.15 15.68 12.50
CA SER A 573 -21.84 16.34 12.47
C SER A 573 -21.87 17.84 12.75
N GLY A 574 -23.05 18.50 12.77
CA GLY A 574 -23.16 19.95 12.85
C GLY A 574 -22.49 20.68 11.67
N ARG A 575 -22.10 19.97 10.61
CA ARG A 575 -21.49 20.53 9.40
C ARG A 575 -22.58 20.81 8.37
N LEU A 576 -22.51 21.98 7.76
CA LEU A 576 -23.35 22.35 6.61
C LEU A 576 -22.97 21.48 5.40
N PRO A 577 -23.93 21.19 4.49
CA PRO A 577 -23.64 20.49 3.26
C PRO A 577 -22.63 21.29 2.43
N SER A 578 -21.79 20.61 1.67
CA SER A 578 -20.87 21.20 0.70
C SER A 578 -21.15 20.61 -0.67
N VAL A 579 -20.85 21.37 -1.71
CA VAL A 579 -20.96 20.94 -3.10
C VAL A 579 -19.60 21.08 -3.76
N TRP A 580 -19.18 20.04 -4.50
CA TRP A 580 -17.94 20.04 -5.27
C TRP A 580 -18.24 19.94 -6.76
N THR A 581 -17.51 20.74 -7.53
CA THR A 581 -17.60 20.75 -8.99
C THR A 581 -16.23 20.87 -9.62
N TYR A 582 -16.13 20.50 -10.87
CA TYR A 582 -15.00 20.86 -11.73
C TYR A 582 -15.52 21.25 -13.12
N VAL A 583 -14.73 22.00 -13.86
CA VAL A 583 -14.95 22.32 -15.26
C VAL A 583 -14.04 21.47 -16.14
N TYR A 584 -14.56 21.00 -17.26
CA TYR A 584 -13.81 20.21 -18.23
C TYR A 584 -13.82 20.91 -19.61
N PRO A 585 -12.65 21.04 -20.27
CA PRO A 585 -11.33 20.70 -19.77
C PRO A 585 -10.84 21.62 -18.66
N GLY A 586 -10.23 21.03 -17.60
CA GLY A 586 -9.68 21.80 -16.48
C GLY A 586 -9.10 20.91 -15.38
N CYS A 587 -8.25 21.49 -14.56
CA CYS A 587 -7.49 20.76 -13.52
C CYS A 587 -7.87 21.20 -12.10
N VAL A 588 -8.86 22.06 -11.93
CA VAL A 588 -9.25 22.64 -10.64
C VAL A 588 -10.58 22.09 -10.18
N VAL A 589 -10.62 21.66 -8.92
CA VAL A 589 -11.85 21.29 -8.21
C VAL A 589 -12.25 22.45 -7.29
N TYR A 590 -13.50 22.81 -7.31
CA TYR A 590 -14.09 23.90 -6.53
C TYR A 590 -15.03 23.36 -5.45
N GLN A 591 -14.91 23.88 -4.25
CA GLN A 591 -15.85 23.64 -3.16
C GLN A 591 -16.74 24.85 -2.97
N TRP A 592 -18.05 24.64 -3.02
CA TRP A 592 -19.09 25.65 -2.85
C TRP A 592 -19.75 25.52 -1.48
N ASP A 593 -20.00 26.64 -0.86
CA ASP A 593 -20.95 26.75 0.25
C ASP A 593 -22.37 26.96 -0.34
N PRO A 594 -23.27 25.99 -0.17
CA PRO A 594 -24.59 26.08 -0.76
C PRO A 594 -25.49 27.20 -0.17
N ILE A 595 -25.16 27.73 1.01
CA ILE A 595 -25.91 28.82 1.64
C ILE A 595 -25.49 30.17 1.08
N THR A 596 -24.18 30.43 1.06
CA THR A 596 -23.63 31.72 0.62
C THR A 596 -23.44 31.80 -0.89
N ARG A 597 -23.57 30.70 -1.63
CA ARG A 597 -23.29 30.59 -3.08
C ARG A 597 -21.86 30.95 -3.48
N MET A 598 -20.93 30.88 -2.55
CA MET A 598 -19.54 31.26 -2.78
C MET A 598 -18.65 30.06 -2.85
N ILE A 599 -17.57 30.16 -3.64
CA ILE A 599 -16.49 29.20 -3.62
C ILE A 599 -15.69 29.43 -2.33
N VAL A 600 -15.65 28.40 -1.49
CA VAL A 600 -14.93 28.42 -0.20
C VAL A 600 -13.47 28.00 -0.38
N ASN A 601 -13.27 26.93 -1.13
CA ASN A 601 -11.94 26.36 -1.37
C ASN A 601 -11.81 25.93 -2.84
N LYS A 602 -10.55 25.83 -3.29
CA LYS A 602 -10.21 25.27 -4.59
C LYS A 602 -8.92 24.46 -4.52
N LEU A 603 -8.83 23.39 -5.31
CA LEU A 603 -7.66 22.52 -5.39
C LEU A 603 -7.22 22.36 -6.84
N ASP A 604 -6.00 22.77 -7.13
CA ASP A 604 -5.35 22.62 -8.45
C ASP A 604 -4.59 21.30 -8.51
N CYS A 605 -5.17 20.32 -9.20
CA CYS A 605 -4.60 18.96 -9.31
C CYS A 605 -3.34 18.91 -10.18
N SER A 606 -3.09 19.90 -11.03
CA SER A 606 -1.90 19.93 -11.90
C SER A 606 -0.59 20.10 -11.13
N LYS A 607 -0.65 20.58 -9.89
CA LYS A 607 0.48 20.75 -8.99
C LYS A 607 0.78 19.54 -8.12
N LEU A 608 -0.09 18.54 -8.17
CA LEU A 608 -0.03 17.38 -7.31
C LEU A 608 0.54 16.19 -8.09
N VAL A 609 1.82 15.92 -7.92
CA VAL A 609 2.51 14.78 -8.51
C VAL A 609 2.68 13.69 -7.44
N PRO A 610 2.50 12.40 -7.76
CA PRO A 610 2.77 11.33 -6.81
C PRO A 610 4.17 11.44 -6.20
N CYS A 611 4.24 11.44 -4.87
CA CYS A 611 5.50 11.68 -4.15
C CYS A 611 6.46 10.48 -4.15
N SER A 612 6.07 9.32 -4.67
CA SER A 612 6.92 8.13 -4.64
C SER A 612 8.10 8.25 -5.60
N GLU A 613 9.31 8.17 -5.07
CA GLU A 613 10.55 8.26 -5.87
C GLU A 613 10.70 7.09 -6.87
N SER A 614 10.13 5.92 -6.57
CA SER A 614 10.07 4.81 -7.53
C SER A 614 9.32 5.18 -8.80
N LEU A 615 8.35 6.05 -8.69
CA LEU A 615 7.61 6.56 -9.83
C LEU A 615 8.45 7.56 -10.64
N LYS A 616 9.34 8.31 -10.03
CA LYS A 616 10.27 9.22 -10.74
C LYS A 616 11.33 8.46 -11.54
N SER A 617 11.81 7.33 -11.04
CA SER A 617 12.82 6.50 -11.72
C SER A 617 12.28 5.67 -12.89
N ILE A 618 10.95 5.55 -13.04
CA ILE A 618 10.27 4.77 -14.07
C ILE A 618 9.67 5.72 -15.13
N SER A 619 10.49 6.53 -15.81
CA SER A 619 10.16 7.38 -16.98
C SER A 619 8.80 8.08 -16.94
N ILE A 620 8.41 8.62 -15.79
CA ILE A 620 7.15 9.35 -15.61
C ILE A 620 7.21 10.76 -16.22
N GLU A 621 8.42 11.31 -16.36
CA GLU A 621 8.62 12.71 -16.77
C GLU A 621 8.04 13.04 -18.14
N GLU A 622 7.88 12.05 -19.03
CA GLU A 622 7.39 12.30 -20.39
C GLU A 622 5.86 12.46 -20.49
N HIS A 623 5.08 11.96 -19.51
CA HIS A 623 3.63 11.89 -19.62
C HIS A 623 2.85 12.79 -18.65
N LEU A 624 3.52 13.40 -17.67
CA LEU A 624 2.90 14.29 -16.69
C LEU A 624 3.17 15.78 -17.00
N SER A 625 2.84 16.24 -18.21
CA SER A 625 2.93 17.68 -18.49
C SER A 625 1.73 18.40 -17.82
N PRO A 626 1.96 19.51 -17.09
CA PRO A 626 0.88 20.25 -16.40
C PRO A 626 -0.30 20.65 -17.28
N GLY A 627 -0.04 20.97 -18.55
CA GLY A 627 -1.09 21.34 -19.51
C GLY A 627 -2.00 20.21 -19.97
N ARG A 628 -1.72 18.97 -19.58
CA ARG A 628 -2.57 17.79 -19.89
C ARG A 628 -3.33 17.25 -18.70
N CYS A 629 -3.12 17.78 -17.51
CA CYS A 629 -3.89 17.37 -16.34
C CYS A 629 -5.31 17.91 -16.43
N GLN A 630 -6.28 17.02 -16.40
CA GLN A 630 -7.70 17.36 -16.34
C GLN A 630 -8.35 16.49 -15.28
N VAL A 631 -9.31 17.05 -14.56
CA VAL A 631 -10.16 16.30 -13.64
C VAL A 631 -11.20 15.54 -14.44
N THR A 632 -11.40 14.27 -14.10
CA THR A 632 -12.30 13.37 -14.82
C THR A 632 -13.42 12.81 -13.94
N SER A 633 -13.21 12.73 -12.63
CA SER A 633 -14.22 12.17 -11.71
C SER A 633 -14.02 12.66 -10.28
N LEU A 634 -15.13 12.73 -9.53
CA LEU A 634 -15.19 13.04 -8.12
C LEU A 634 -15.99 11.96 -7.37
N CYS A 635 -15.53 11.59 -6.18
CA CYS A 635 -16.28 10.73 -5.27
C CYS A 635 -16.11 11.24 -3.83
N VAL A 636 -17.23 11.43 -3.16
CA VAL A 636 -17.28 11.86 -1.75
C VAL A 636 -17.46 10.63 -0.87
N LEU A 637 -16.52 10.41 0.03
CA LEU A 637 -16.56 9.29 0.97
C LEU A 637 -16.10 9.74 2.35
N ASP A 638 -16.97 9.60 3.34
CA ASP A 638 -16.75 9.95 4.74
C ASP A 638 -16.22 11.39 4.94
N SER A 639 -14.95 11.56 5.29
CA SER A 639 -14.28 12.86 5.46
C SER A 639 -13.40 13.26 4.28
N GLU A 640 -13.33 12.42 3.24
CA GLU A 640 -12.40 12.55 2.13
C GLU A 640 -13.12 12.78 0.79
N LEU A 641 -12.46 13.50 -0.09
CA LEU A 641 -12.82 13.68 -1.49
C LEU A 641 -11.77 13.01 -2.38
N TYR A 642 -12.22 12.06 -3.19
CA TYR A 642 -11.40 11.35 -4.17
C TYR A 642 -11.58 12.00 -5.54
N ILE A 643 -10.48 12.33 -6.20
CA ILE A 643 -10.44 13.06 -7.46
C ILE A 643 -9.65 12.27 -8.49
N GLY A 644 -10.28 11.87 -9.58
CA GLY A 644 -9.63 11.22 -10.72
C GLY A 644 -9.12 12.22 -11.75
N THR A 645 -8.02 11.88 -12.43
CA THR A 645 -7.40 12.73 -13.45
C THR A 645 -7.05 11.98 -14.74
N THR A 646 -6.88 12.72 -15.84
CA THR A 646 -6.36 12.21 -17.11
C THR A 646 -4.92 11.70 -17.04
N TRP A 647 -4.20 12.02 -15.98
CA TRP A 647 -2.88 11.45 -15.72
C TRP A 647 -2.91 10.02 -15.17
N GLY A 648 -4.11 9.45 -14.96
CA GLY A 648 -4.28 8.18 -14.27
C GLY A 648 -4.00 8.27 -12.77
N CYS A 649 -3.94 9.50 -12.23
CA CYS A 649 -3.73 9.76 -10.81
C CYS A 649 -5.08 9.88 -10.09
N ILE A 650 -5.09 9.40 -8.85
CA ILE A 650 -6.14 9.65 -7.87
C ILE A 650 -5.56 10.56 -6.79
N VAL A 651 -6.20 11.69 -6.58
CA VAL A 651 -5.90 12.63 -5.51
C VAL A 651 -6.91 12.43 -4.40
N VAL A 652 -6.47 12.26 -3.18
CA VAL A 652 -7.32 12.21 -1.98
C VAL A 652 -7.13 13.50 -1.21
N ALA A 653 -8.22 14.21 -0.96
CA ALA A 653 -8.21 15.47 -0.23
C ALA A 653 -9.20 15.43 0.94
N GLU A 654 -8.88 16.12 2.02
CA GLU A 654 -9.81 16.33 3.13
C GLU A 654 -10.98 17.22 2.68
N GLN A 655 -12.22 16.79 2.87
CA GLN A 655 -13.41 17.53 2.42
C GLN A 655 -13.51 18.96 3.00
N ALA A 656 -13.18 19.12 4.28
CA ALA A 656 -13.40 20.39 4.98
C ALA A 656 -12.44 21.50 4.51
N THR A 657 -11.21 21.15 4.18
CA THR A 657 -10.12 22.11 3.90
C THR A 657 -9.64 22.08 2.46
N MET A 658 -10.04 21.07 1.68
CA MET A 658 -9.51 20.75 0.36
C MET A 658 -7.98 20.53 0.37
N ARG A 659 -7.41 20.17 1.54
CA ARG A 659 -6.00 19.88 1.67
C ARG A 659 -5.71 18.48 1.13
N PRO A 660 -4.72 18.33 0.23
CA PRO A 660 -4.36 17.01 -0.29
C PRO A 660 -3.75 16.14 0.82
N VAL A 661 -4.26 14.92 0.97
CA VAL A 661 -3.78 13.90 1.92
C VAL A 661 -2.77 12.99 1.24
N THR A 662 -3.10 12.49 0.06
CA THR A 662 -2.22 11.61 -0.72
C THR A 662 -2.52 11.70 -2.22
N VAL A 663 -1.54 11.31 -3.03
CA VAL A 663 -1.68 11.19 -4.48
C VAL A 663 -0.99 9.91 -4.93
N PHE A 664 -1.69 9.09 -5.71
CA PHE A 664 -1.15 7.86 -6.26
C PHE A 664 -1.63 7.65 -7.71
N ARG A 665 -0.93 6.81 -8.47
CA ARG A 665 -1.17 6.64 -9.91
C ARG A 665 -1.37 5.18 -10.29
N PRO A 666 -2.58 4.64 -10.17
CA PRO A 666 -2.86 3.24 -10.50
C PRO A 666 -3.00 2.97 -12.01
N PHE A 667 -3.30 3.98 -12.83
CA PHE A 667 -3.53 3.84 -14.26
C PHE A 667 -2.47 4.53 -15.12
N GLN A 668 -2.30 4.08 -16.35
CA GLN A 668 -1.37 4.69 -17.31
C GLN A 668 -1.95 5.94 -17.97
N GLU A 669 -3.24 5.89 -18.31
CA GLU A 669 -3.93 6.93 -19.06
C GLU A 669 -4.83 7.74 -18.14
N GLU A 670 -6.09 7.40 -18.04
CA GLU A 670 -7.08 8.19 -17.30
C GLU A 670 -7.80 7.38 -16.23
N VAL A 671 -8.27 8.05 -15.19
CA VAL A 671 -9.26 7.55 -14.25
C VAL A 671 -10.63 7.90 -14.79
N SER A 672 -11.42 6.92 -15.22
CA SER A 672 -12.72 7.18 -15.85
C SER A 672 -13.82 7.42 -14.82
N ALA A 673 -13.80 6.73 -13.68
CA ALA A 673 -14.76 6.93 -12.59
C ALA A 673 -14.18 6.45 -11.26
N ILE A 674 -14.70 7.00 -10.17
CA ILE A 674 -14.44 6.57 -8.79
C ILE A 674 -15.78 6.41 -8.09
N LEU A 675 -16.02 5.24 -7.48
CA LEU A 675 -17.27 4.85 -6.87
C LEU A 675 -17.03 4.31 -5.47
N ALA A 676 -17.93 4.65 -4.54
CA ALA A 676 -17.96 4.06 -3.21
C ALA A 676 -19.08 3.02 -3.14
N LEU A 677 -18.72 1.77 -2.92
CA LEU A 677 -19.65 0.68 -2.66
C LEU A 677 -19.79 0.52 -1.14
N ARG A 678 -20.90 0.98 -0.60
CA ARG A 678 -21.21 0.87 0.83
C ARG A 678 -21.99 -0.41 1.09
N PRO A 679 -21.59 -1.21 2.09
CA PRO A 679 -22.39 -2.40 2.45
C PRO A 679 -23.74 -1.98 3.03
N ALA A 680 -24.73 -2.89 2.93
CA ALA A 680 -26.07 -2.66 3.49
C ALA A 680 -26.09 -2.66 5.03
N THR A 681 -25.07 -3.25 5.66
CA THR A 681 -24.85 -3.31 7.12
C THR A 681 -23.53 -2.66 7.48
N GLU A 682 -23.25 -2.43 8.77
CA GLU A 682 -21.94 -1.90 9.22
C GLU A 682 -20.78 -2.74 8.68
N GLY A 683 -19.85 -2.12 7.99
CA GLY A 683 -18.67 -2.76 7.43
C GLY A 683 -17.83 -1.80 6.60
N ASP A 684 -16.68 -2.29 6.11
CA ASP A 684 -15.75 -1.51 5.31
C ASP A 684 -16.37 -1.11 3.96
N THR A 685 -16.24 0.15 3.59
CA THR A 685 -16.59 0.63 2.25
C THR A 685 -15.52 0.22 1.25
N VAL A 686 -15.92 -0.34 0.11
CA VAL A 686 -15.02 -0.66 -0.99
C VAL A 686 -15.02 0.48 -2.00
N LEU A 687 -13.84 1.04 -2.27
CA LEU A 687 -13.67 2.02 -3.32
C LEU A 687 -13.41 1.29 -4.64
N VAL A 688 -14.26 1.48 -5.64
CA VAL A 688 -14.09 0.94 -6.98
C VAL A 688 -13.62 2.05 -7.90
N THR A 689 -12.43 1.91 -8.45
CA THR A 689 -11.85 2.89 -9.37
C THR A 689 -11.73 2.31 -10.77
N LEU A 690 -12.20 3.03 -11.75
CA LEU A 690 -12.18 2.64 -13.16
C LEU A 690 -11.16 3.48 -13.91
N GLY A 691 -10.39 2.87 -14.77
CA GLY A 691 -9.42 3.60 -15.58
C GLY A 691 -8.78 2.77 -16.67
N ARG A 692 -7.98 3.43 -17.51
CA ARG A 692 -7.30 2.79 -18.65
C ARG A 692 -5.85 2.47 -18.34
N GLY A 693 -5.44 1.24 -18.72
CA GLY A 693 -4.06 0.80 -18.60
C GLY A 693 -3.62 0.62 -17.15
N TYR A 694 -4.03 -0.47 -16.49
CA TYR A 694 -3.56 -0.75 -15.15
C TYR A 694 -2.02 -0.84 -15.06
N ARG A 695 -1.44 -0.19 -14.09
CA ARG A 695 0.01 -0.12 -13.88
C ARG A 695 0.50 -1.18 -12.90
N SER A 696 0.51 -2.45 -13.31
CA SER A 696 1.15 -3.52 -12.55
C SER A 696 2.63 -3.23 -12.30
N LEU A 697 3.12 -3.49 -11.09
CA LEU A 697 4.55 -3.38 -10.76
C LEU A 697 5.39 -4.31 -11.65
N ILE A 698 4.92 -5.52 -11.91
CA ILE A 698 5.61 -6.50 -12.75
C ILE A 698 5.76 -6.00 -14.20
N ARG A 699 4.74 -5.38 -14.78
CA ARG A 699 4.81 -4.80 -16.12
C ARG A 699 5.78 -3.63 -16.20
N ARG A 700 5.79 -2.75 -15.21
CA ARG A 700 6.70 -1.58 -15.17
C ARG A 700 8.16 -1.98 -15.34
N TYR A 701 8.59 -3.09 -14.74
CA TYR A 701 9.98 -3.55 -14.82
C TYR A 701 10.31 -4.26 -16.14
N LYS A 702 9.33 -4.88 -16.80
CA LYS A 702 9.53 -5.49 -18.12
C LYS A 702 9.63 -4.44 -19.22
N ASP A 703 8.84 -3.37 -19.14
CA ASP A 703 8.79 -2.33 -20.17
C ASP A 703 10.06 -1.44 -20.19
N THR A 704 10.78 -1.32 -19.08
CA THR A 704 12.08 -0.62 -19.04
C THR A 704 13.23 -1.43 -19.64
N ALA A 705 13.06 -2.75 -19.84
CA ALA A 705 14.08 -3.62 -20.43
C ALA A 705 13.91 -3.83 -21.94
N SER A 706 12.80 -3.43 -22.53
CA SER A 706 12.52 -3.50 -23.96
C SER A 706 12.25 -2.08 -24.51
N THR A 707 13.01 -1.65 -25.52
CA THR A 707 12.65 -0.49 -26.31
C THR A 707 11.20 -0.63 -26.80
N PRO A 708 10.32 0.36 -26.58
CA PRO A 708 8.92 0.24 -26.98
C PRO A 708 8.84 0.15 -28.50
N SER A 709 8.36 -0.98 -29.01
CA SER A 709 7.84 -1.02 -30.37
C SER A 709 6.50 -0.28 -30.39
N PRO A 710 6.29 0.72 -31.23
CA PRO A 710 5.06 1.50 -31.28
C PRO A 710 4.00 0.75 -32.10
N SER A 711 3.51 -0.38 -31.64
CA SER A 711 2.38 -1.05 -32.30
C SER A 711 1.54 -1.86 -31.35
N SER A 712 0.28 -1.42 -31.18
CA SER A 712 -0.87 -2.15 -30.68
C SER A 712 -0.93 -2.52 -29.19
N SER A 713 -0.93 -1.55 -28.29
CA SER A 713 -1.61 -1.73 -27.01
C SER A 713 -2.96 -0.99 -27.08
N HIS A 714 -4.02 -1.70 -27.45
CA HIS A 714 -5.35 -1.24 -27.06
C HIS A 714 -5.37 -1.21 -25.54
N SER A 715 -5.44 -0.01 -24.96
CA SER A 715 -5.51 0.16 -23.52
C SER A 715 -6.86 -0.37 -23.04
N HIS A 716 -6.83 -1.55 -22.43
CA HIS A 716 -8.03 -2.12 -21.82
C HIS A 716 -8.44 -1.28 -20.59
N THR A 717 -9.74 -1.19 -20.36
CA THR A 717 -10.31 -0.62 -19.14
C THR A 717 -10.22 -1.65 -18.02
N TYR A 718 -9.87 -1.19 -16.82
CA TYR A 718 -9.76 -2.01 -15.61
C TYR A 718 -10.60 -1.40 -14.49
N ALA A 719 -11.18 -2.27 -13.66
CA ALA A 719 -11.73 -1.90 -12.36
C ALA A 719 -10.77 -2.37 -11.27
N LEU A 720 -10.44 -1.49 -10.34
CA LEU A 720 -9.60 -1.77 -9.17
C LEU A 720 -10.47 -1.69 -7.90
N LEU A 721 -10.37 -2.70 -7.05
CA LEU A 721 -11.12 -2.84 -5.81
C LEU A 721 -10.22 -2.66 -4.59
#